data_902d262b5aaf16beff29e11126d27ac1
#
_entry.id   902d262b5aaf16beff29e11126d27ac1
#
_cell.length_a   1.000
_cell.length_b   1.000
_cell.length_c   1.000
_cell.angle_alpha   90.00
_cell.angle_beta   90.00
_cell.angle_gamma   90.00
#
_symmetry.space_group_name_H-M   'P 1'
#
loop_
_entity.id
_entity.type
_entity.pdbx_description
1 polymer ?
#
loop_
_entity_poly.entity_id
_entity_poly.type
_entity_poly.pdbx_seq_one_letter_code
_entity_poly.pdbx_strand_id
1 'polypeptide(L)'
;MLASQLLEIIRELTLELQPSRSHIQIGIDTDLDRQLGFDSLSRVELLLRIERALDVSLPERLFSTAETPRDLLHAVLSARSVDHEATVPVKFDQAELGAADAVPAHADTLLSVLAWRAQHQPERTHVQLYETNAEAPSSITYADLQAGAQTLAAGLVRQGLEPTEAVAIMLPTGRKYLESFFGVLLAGGVPVPIYPPVRPSQLEDHLRRHVKILTNAGARTLITVPEARDVGRLLRSYVEGLRSVITPEALMASAGSYTPVSVGADGVALLQYTSGSTGQPKGVVLTHANLLANIRAMGEWIHAGPDDVFVSWLPLNHDMGLIGAWLGSLYYAMLSVLMPPVAFMARPWRWLWAIHNHRGTISAAPNFAYELCLSKIPDAELEGLDLSSWRLAFNGAEPVSPQTIRRFGERFAHHGFEPVAITPVYGLAESAVGLTFPPLHRGPLIDHVQRDAFERTGRALVAAADEAGALEFVACGQPLSGYEIRIVDQAGRELSDREEGRLEFRGPSATSGYIGNPEATSRLFDGDWLDSGDLAYISGGDVYLTSRVKDVIIRAGRNIYPYELEEAVGDIPEIRKGCVAVFGSTDPASDIEQIIVVAETRQSDPAALDALKSRIDTLASDLQGFSPDHVLLAPPHTVLKTSSGKIRRAACRQLYEKGRIDRRSRPAWWQVARLRLAGLGPRWRRSRRTLGDLGYAAYVYVVFGMILPVALLALAVLPRLSTRWAVLRWSARQLLRLARVPLLVQGSENLPENGACVVVANHASYLDGLILLSILPYPVSFVAKAELRDQPFPHWFLKRIDTQFVERFDVQQGKAGARRLAKKAYEGVPLMFFAEGTFTRYPGLLPFHMGAFVTAAESDLPVVPITLRGTRSVLRSDDWFPRWGTVAVIIGEPLECGGADWNAALEVRNRARQQILRHLGEPDLAGERAPS
;
A
#
# COMPACT_ATOMS: atom_id res chain seq x y z
N MET A 1 49.17 4.78 8.36
CA MET A 1 49.28 3.34 8.08
C MET A 1 47.90 2.78 7.69
N LEU A 2 46.91 2.78 8.53
CA LEU A 2 45.57 2.26 8.17
C LEU A 2 44.89 2.92 6.95
N ALA A 3 44.99 4.26 6.84
CA ALA A 3 44.43 4.96 5.67
C ALA A 3 45.11 4.52 4.36
N SER A 4 46.46 4.29 4.39
CA SER A 4 47.18 3.82 3.20
C SER A 4 46.84 2.38 2.83
N GLN A 5 46.64 1.51 3.82
CA GLN A 5 46.18 0.13 3.61
C GLN A 5 44.74 0.10 3.04
N LEU A 6 43.87 0.92 3.60
CA LEU A 6 42.49 1.02 3.11
C LEU A 6 42.45 1.50 1.64
N LEU A 7 43.24 2.55 1.30
CA LEU A 7 43.28 3.05 -0.06
C LEU A 7 43.91 2.02 -1.03
N GLU A 8 44.85 1.18 -0.56
CA GLU A 8 45.40 0.10 -1.37
C GLU A 8 44.36 -1.01 -1.64
N ILE A 9 43.62 -1.43 -0.64
CA ILE A 9 42.52 -2.39 -0.82
C ILE A 9 41.50 -1.85 -1.83
N ILE A 10 41.13 -0.58 -1.70
CA ILE A 10 40.22 0.08 -2.65
C ILE A 10 40.80 0.12 -4.04
N ARG A 11 42.12 0.38 -4.15
CA ARG A 11 42.82 0.43 -5.41
C ARG A 11 42.90 -0.92 -6.08
N GLU A 12 43.30 -1.97 -5.34
CA GLU A 12 43.31 -3.34 -5.82
C GLU A 12 41.95 -3.75 -6.38
N LEU A 13 40.88 -3.55 -5.61
CA LEU A 13 39.53 -3.85 -6.06
C LEU A 13 39.13 -3.01 -7.28
N THR A 14 39.54 -1.75 -7.32
CA THR A 14 39.28 -0.87 -8.48
C THR A 14 39.99 -1.38 -9.72
N LEU A 15 41.24 -1.82 -9.60
CA LEU A 15 42.03 -2.37 -10.71
C LEU A 15 41.51 -3.72 -11.19
N GLU A 16 41.09 -4.58 -10.29
CA GLU A 16 40.42 -5.86 -10.63
C GLU A 16 39.12 -5.62 -11.38
N LEU A 17 38.32 -4.67 -10.91
CA LEU A 17 37.01 -4.37 -11.50
C LEU A 17 37.12 -3.53 -12.78
N GLN A 18 38.19 -2.74 -12.92
CA GLN A 18 38.37 -1.82 -14.02
C GLN A 18 39.87 -1.68 -14.37
N PRO A 19 40.48 -2.69 -15.03
CA PRO A 19 41.91 -2.68 -15.36
C PRO A 19 42.35 -1.48 -16.18
N SER A 20 41.46 -0.91 -16.99
CA SER A 20 41.74 0.28 -17.83
C SER A 20 41.90 1.59 -17.05
N ARG A 21 41.60 1.60 -15.77
CA ARG A 21 41.68 2.78 -14.88
C ARG A 21 42.95 2.81 -14.00
N SER A 22 44.03 2.20 -14.43
CA SER A 22 45.32 2.15 -13.72
C SER A 22 45.89 3.53 -13.32
N HIS A 23 45.43 4.62 -13.91
CA HIS A 23 45.88 5.99 -13.65
C HIS A 23 44.99 6.79 -12.70
N ILE A 24 43.91 6.21 -12.14
CA ILE A 24 43.04 6.93 -11.18
C ILE A 24 43.79 7.13 -9.86
N GLN A 25 43.97 8.40 -9.47
CA GLN A 25 44.39 8.73 -8.11
C GLN A 25 43.19 8.57 -7.14
N ILE A 26 43.29 7.59 -6.26
CA ILE A 26 42.29 7.36 -5.24
C ILE A 26 42.70 8.11 -3.99
N GLY A 27 41.95 9.13 -3.64
CA GLY A 27 42.08 9.90 -2.40
C GLY A 27 41.06 9.51 -1.35
N ILE A 28 41.24 10.03 -0.14
CA ILE A 28 40.38 9.74 0.99
C ILE A 28 38.92 10.24 0.79
N ASP A 29 38.70 11.22 -0.07
CA ASP A 29 37.42 11.82 -0.41
C ASP A 29 36.90 11.39 -1.80
N THR A 30 37.51 10.38 -2.41
CA THR A 30 37.07 9.82 -3.70
C THR A 30 35.69 9.16 -3.52
N ASP A 31 34.73 9.51 -4.37
CA ASP A 31 33.38 8.93 -4.33
C ASP A 31 33.40 7.48 -4.85
N LEU A 32 33.02 6.53 -4.00
CA LEU A 32 33.03 5.09 -4.28
C LEU A 32 32.12 4.70 -5.44
N ASP A 33 30.92 5.32 -5.53
CA ASP A 33 29.95 5.03 -6.59
C ASP A 33 30.30 5.73 -7.90
N ARG A 34 30.55 7.04 -7.82
CA ARG A 34 30.63 7.90 -9.01
C ARG A 34 31.99 7.88 -9.67
N GLN A 35 33.03 7.90 -8.87
CA GLN A 35 34.42 7.98 -9.39
C GLN A 35 34.99 6.57 -9.59
N LEU A 36 34.72 5.64 -8.69
CA LEU A 36 35.22 4.28 -8.77
C LEU A 36 34.22 3.28 -9.37
N GLY A 37 32.93 3.64 -9.47
CA GLY A 37 31.90 2.79 -10.07
C GLY A 37 31.54 1.58 -9.22
N PHE A 38 31.73 1.65 -7.89
CA PHE A 38 31.40 0.57 -7.01
C PHE A 38 29.87 0.45 -6.84
N ASP A 39 29.36 -0.66 -7.23
CA ASP A 39 27.95 -1.03 -7.04
C ASP A 39 27.71 -1.71 -5.68
N SER A 40 26.48 -2.17 -5.46
CA SER A 40 26.14 -2.91 -4.24
C SER A 40 27.06 -4.10 -4.02
N LEU A 41 27.35 -4.82 -5.09
CA LEU A 41 28.14 -6.04 -5.05
C LEU A 41 29.63 -5.76 -4.81
N SER A 42 30.17 -4.75 -5.50
CA SER A 42 31.56 -4.29 -5.29
C SER A 42 31.77 -3.67 -3.92
N ARG A 43 30.74 -3.02 -3.36
CA ARG A 43 30.80 -2.50 -1.99
C ARG A 43 30.81 -3.62 -0.96
N VAL A 44 30.04 -4.68 -1.17
CA VAL A 44 30.11 -5.89 -0.35
C VAL A 44 31.53 -6.46 -0.38
N GLU A 45 32.06 -6.66 -1.58
CA GLU A 45 33.40 -7.18 -1.76
C GLU A 45 34.46 -6.28 -1.10
N LEU A 46 34.31 -4.95 -1.24
CA LEU A 46 35.18 -3.99 -0.57
C LEU A 46 35.15 -4.13 0.95
N LEU A 47 33.96 -4.17 1.54
CA LEU A 47 33.82 -4.29 2.98
C LEU A 47 34.41 -5.61 3.48
N LEU A 48 34.12 -6.73 2.80
CA LEU A 48 34.69 -8.02 3.13
C LEU A 48 36.24 -8.05 3.04
N ARG A 49 36.81 -7.39 2.04
CA ARG A 49 38.29 -7.27 1.93
C ARG A 49 38.86 -6.40 3.04
N ILE A 50 38.19 -5.31 3.39
CA ILE A 50 38.61 -4.45 4.50
C ILE A 50 38.57 -5.23 5.81
N GLU A 51 37.49 -5.95 6.06
CA GLU A 51 37.32 -6.79 7.26
C GLU A 51 38.42 -7.85 7.37
N ARG A 52 38.69 -8.58 6.29
CA ARG A 52 39.75 -9.63 6.25
C ARG A 52 41.17 -9.04 6.39
N ALA A 53 41.44 -7.92 5.70
CA ALA A 53 42.79 -7.35 5.69
C ALA A 53 43.15 -6.60 6.97
N LEU A 54 42.17 -6.05 7.66
CA LEU A 54 42.35 -5.26 8.88
C LEU A 54 41.90 -5.97 10.16
N ASP A 55 41.39 -7.20 10.04
CA ASP A 55 40.85 -8.00 11.13
C ASP A 55 39.82 -7.25 12.00
N VAL A 56 38.84 -6.63 11.33
CA VAL A 56 37.79 -5.83 11.96
C VAL A 56 36.42 -6.25 11.45
N SER A 57 35.40 -6.14 12.28
CA SER A 57 34.01 -6.28 11.86
C SER A 57 33.40 -4.91 11.61
N LEU A 58 32.89 -4.68 10.40
CA LEU A 58 32.31 -3.42 9.98
C LEU A 58 30.77 -3.46 10.05
N PRO A 59 30.12 -2.42 10.57
CA PRO A 59 28.66 -2.34 10.59
C PRO A 59 28.04 -2.41 9.20
N GLU A 60 27.03 -3.24 9.00
CA GLU A 60 26.35 -3.45 7.71
C GLU A 60 25.73 -2.19 7.13
N ARG A 61 25.38 -1.20 7.97
CA ARG A 61 24.90 0.10 7.52
C ARG A 61 25.88 0.81 6.57
N LEU A 62 27.19 0.54 6.69
CA LEU A 62 28.21 1.11 5.81
C LEU A 62 28.02 0.71 4.34
N PHE A 63 27.45 -0.46 4.11
CA PHE A 63 27.07 -0.89 2.77
C PHE A 63 26.21 0.15 2.03
N SER A 64 25.30 0.78 2.74
CA SER A 64 24.37 1.77 2.20
C SER A 64 24.80 3.23 2.43
N THR A 65 25.60 3.51 3.47
CA THR A 65 25.88 4.87 3.92
C THR A 65 27.27 5.36 3.59
N ALA A 66 28.28 4.49 3.43
CA ALA A 66 29.63 4.91 3.10
C ALA A 66 29.70 5.42 1.64
N GLU A 67 29.98 6.69 1.44
CA GLU A 67 30.14 7.30 0.11
C GLU A 67 31.61 7.45 -0.29
N THR A 68 32.51 7.52 0.71
CA THR A 68 33.94 7.81 0.50
C THR A 68 34.84 6.87 1.31
N PRO A 69 36.15 6.71 0.94
CA PRO A 69 37.13 6.04 1.78
C PRO A 69 37.25 6.64 3.19
N ARG A 70 36.94 7.93 3.37
CA ARG A 70 36.92 8.58 4.68
C ARG A 70 35.86 7.95 5.60
N ASP A 71 34.68 7.67 5.07
CA ASP A 71 33.60 7.06 5.85
C ASP A 71 34.00 5.65 6.29
N LEU A 72 34.63 4.89 5.39
CA LEU A 72 35.16 3.56 5.70
C LEU A 72 36.31 3.63 6.73
N LEU A 73 37.19 4.59 6.63
CA LEU A 73 38.29 4.78 7.60
C LEU A 73 37.73 5.10 9.00
N HIS A 74 36.76 5.99 9.09
CA HIS A 74 36.08 6.30 10.36
C HIS A 74 35.44 5.06 10.98
N ALA A 75 34.85 4.23 10.15
CA ALA A 75 34.25 2.98 10.61
C ALA A 75 35.30 1.98 11.09
N VAL A 76 36.38 1.80 10.35
CA VAL A 76 37.50 0.93 10.74
C VAL A 76 38.12 1.39 12.06
N LEU A 77 38.30 2.71 12.26
CA LEU A 77 38.85 3.27 13.50
C LEU A 77 37.92 3.10 14.69
N SER A 78 36.63 2.97 14.47
CA SER A 78 35.61 2.74 15.51
C SER A 78 35.21 1.26 15.65
N ALA A 79 35.70 0.40 14.76
CA ALA A 79 35.41 -1.04 14.79
C ALA A 79 36.16 -1.74 15.94
N ARG A 80 35.57 -2.79 16.48
CA ARG A 80 36.23 -3.70 17.39
C ARG A 80 37.04 -4.72 16.59
N SER A 81 38.21 -5.15 17.11
CA SER A 81 38.93 -6.30 16.57
C SER A 81 38.00 -7.53 16.60
N VAL A 82 38.01 -8.30 15.54
CA VAL A 82 37.29 -9.57 15.48
C VAL A 82 38.01 -10.52 16.40
N ASP A 83 37.46 -10.83 17.60
CA ASP A 83 37.82 -12.06 18.27
C ASP A 83 37.27 -13.20 17.39
N HIS A 84 38.17 -13.99 16.81
CA HIS A 84 37.84 -15.20 16.06
C HIS A 84 37.40 -16.33 16.99
N GLU A 85 36.62 -16.03 18.02
CA GLU A 85 35.80 -17.05 18.63
C GLU A 85 34.68 -17.34 17.62
N ALA A 86 34.78 -18.55 17.03
CA ALA A 86 33.70 -19.11 16.23
C ALA A 86 32.38 -18.81 16.94
N THR A 87 31.52 -18.03 16.34
CA THR A 87 30.17 -17.79 16.85
C THR A 87 29.57 -19.15 17.11
N VAL A 88 29.51 -19.52 18.40
CA VAL A 88 28.85 -20.77 18.82
C VAL A 88 27.43 -20.64 18.26
N PRO A 89 27.00 -21.54 17.40
CA PRO A 89 25.65 -21.48 16.85
C PRO A 89 24.71 -21.56 18.05
N VAL A 90 24.00 -20.49 18.33
CA VAL A 90 22.90 -20.50 19.29
C VAL A 90 21.85 -21.38 18.65
N LYS A 91 21.88 -22.69 18.96
CA LYS A 91 20.80 -23.59 18.55
C LYS A 91 19.57 -23.17 19.30
N PHE A 92 18.62 -22.56 18.57
CA PHE A 92 17.30 -22.27 19.10
C PHE A 92 16.59 -23.60 19.37
N ASP A 93 16.20 -23.83 20.64
CA ASP A 93 15.44 -25.02 21.00
C ASP A 93 13.95 -24.77 20.72
N GLN A 94 13.38 -25.52 19.79
CA GLN A 94 11.93 -25.43 19.51
C GLN A 94 11.08 -25.77 20.75
N ALA A 95 11.60 -26.54 21.70
CA ALA A 95 10.91 -26.81 22.95
C ALA A 95 10.67 -25.52 23.80
N GLU A 96 11.46 -24.46 23.60
CA GLU A 96 11.27 -23.19 24.27
C GLU A 96 10.04 -22.41 23.73
N LEU A 97 9.47 -22.79 22.59
CA LEU A 97 8.30 -22.12 22.02
C LEU A 97 7.00 -22.40 22.78
N GLY A 98 6.95 -23.48 23.59
CA GLY A 98 5.74 -23.90 24.27
C GLY A 98 4.69 -24.51 23.33
N ALA A 99 3.67 -25.14 23.91
CA ALA A 99 2.55 -25.69 23.13
C ALA A 99 1.81 -24.60 22.40
N ALA A 100 1.43 -24.86 21.14
CA ALA A 100 0.57 -23.97 20.36
C ALA A 100 -0.86 -24.49 20.35
N ASP A 101 -1.78 -23.64 20.75
CA ASP A 101 -3.22 -23.91 20.60
C ASP A 101 -3.66 -23.82 19.14
N ALA A 102 -4.90 -24.25 18.91
CA ALA A 102 -5.52 -24.28 17.61
C ALA A 102 -5.41 -22.96 16.83
N VAL A 103 -5.54 -23.05 15.51
CA VAL A 103 -5.58 -21.91 14.59
C VAL A 103 -6.83 -21.06 14.90
N PRO A 104 -6.77 -19.71 14.88
CA PRO A 104 -7.92 -18.85 15.14
C PRO A 104 -8.90 -18.84 13.95
N ALA A 105 -9.54 -19.97 13.69
CA ALA A 105 -10.42 -20.20 12.52
C ALA A 105 -11.60 -19.23 12.45
N HIS A 106 -12.08 -18.74 13.59
CA HIS A 106 -13.20 -17.80 13.69
C HIS A 106 -12.78 -16.33 13.58
N ALA A 107 -11.49 -16.05 13.50
CA ALA A 107 -11.01 -14.69 13.34
C ALA A 107 -11.38 -14.15 11.94
N ASP A 108 -12.06 -13.02 11.91
CA ASP A 108 -12.53 -12.36 10.69
C ASP A 108 -11.65 -11.14 10.29
N THR A 109 -10.76 -10.72 11.18
CA THR A 109 -9.81 -9.64 10.95
C THR A 109 -8.39 -10.01 11.41
N LEU A 110 -7.37 -9.33 10.88
CA LEU A 110 -5.99 -9.47 11.39
C LEU A 110 -5.87 -9.03 12.84
N LEU A 111 -6.71 -8.11 13.27
CA LEU A 111 -6.77 -7.63 14.66
C LEU A 111 -7.29 -8.72 15.60
N SER A 112 -8.33 -9.45 15.19
CA SER A 112 -8.84 -10.58 15.97
C SER A 112 -7.84 -11.73 16.04
N VAL A 113 -7.04 -11.95 14.97
CA VAL A 113 -5.93 -12.93 15.01
C VAL A 113 -4.89 -12.55 16.06
N LEU A 114 -4.38 -11.30 16.02
CA LEU A 114 -3.38 -10.83 16.99
C LEU A 114 -3.91 -10.86 18.41
N ALA A 115 -5.14 -10.37 18.63
CA ALA A 115 -5.76 -10.37 19.95
C ALA A 115 -5.93 -11.79 20.51
N TRP A 116 -6.37 -12.73 19.66
CA TRP A 116 -6.51 -14.12 20.05
C TRP A 116 -5.17 -14.74 20.45
N ARG A 117 -4.10 -14.51 19.64
CA ARG A 117 -2.74 -14.99 19.93
C ARG A 117 -2.19 -14.42 21.24
N ALA A 118 -2.31 -13.11 21.42
CA ALA A 118 -1.83 -12.46 22.65
C ALA A 118 -2.61 -12.87 23.90
N GLN A 119 -3.88 -13.26 23.76
CA GLN A 119 -4.68 -13.76 24.86
C GLN A 119 -4.35 -15.20 25.24
N HIS A 120 -4.14 -16.09 24.24
CA HIS A 120 -3.95 -17.54 24.48
C HIS A 120 -2.49 -17.96 24.60
N GLN A 121 -1.58 -17.21 23.97
CA GLN A 121 -0.16 -17.55 23.88
C GLN A 121 0.72 -16.30 24.10
N PRO A 122 0.50 -15.48 25.15
CA PRO A 122 1.15 -14.18 25.33
C PRO A 122 2.67 -14.25 25.29
N GLU A 123 3.27 -15.23 25.94
CA GLU A 123 4.72 -15.39 26.11
C GLU A 123 5.38 -16.14 24.94
N ARG A 124 4.59 -16.73 24.01
CA ARG A 124 5.17 -17.44 22.87
C ARG A 124 5.90 -16.44 21.95
N THR A 125 7.15 -16.76 21.65
CA THR A 125 7.92 -15.97 20.68
C THR A 125 7.31 -16.10 19.30
N HIS A 126 6.88 -14.97 18.74
CA HIS A 126 6.38 -14.88 17.38
C HIS A 126 7.48 -14.54 16.38
N VAL A 127 8.39 -13.62 16.75
CA VAL A 127 9.47 -13.16 15.87
C VAL A 127 10.82 -13.24 16.55
N GLN A 128 11.77 -13.83 15.82
CA GLN A 128 13.21 -13.68 16.06
C GLN A 128 13.76 -12.68 15.04
N LEU A 129 14.15 -11.51 15.51
CA LEU A 129 14.55 -10.40 14.66
C LEU A 129 16.06 -10.21 14.67
N TYR A 130 16.70 -10.42 13.52
CA TYR A 130 18.10 -10.03 13.30
C TYR A 130 18.17 -8.54 13.01
N GLU A 131 18.73 -7.77 13.92
CA GLU A 131 18.98 -6.35 13.72
C GLU A 131 20.30 -6.14 12.96
N THR A 132 20.43 -5.00 12.28
CA THR A 132 21.54 -4.73 11.35
C THR A 132 22.94 -4.76 12.01
N ASN A 133 23.02 -4.63 13.35
CA ASN A 133 24.29 -4.58 14.08
C ASN A 133 24.33 -5.55 15.29
N ALA A 134 23.35 -6.44 15.43
CA ALA A 134 23.29 -7.37 16.55
C ALA A 134 23.86 -8.75 16.13
N GLU A 135 24.68 -9.32 16.99
CA GLU A 135 25.23 -10.67 16.81
C GLU A 135 24.17 -11.76 17.04
N ALA A 136 23.21 -11.48 17.92
CA ALA A 136 22.10 -12.38 18.23
C ALA A 136 20.76 -11.73 17.90
N PRO A 137 19.73 -12.53 17.50
CA PRO A 137 18.41 -11.99 17.24
C PRO A 137 17.71 -11.58 18.51
N SER A 138 16.85 -10.56 18.43
CA SER A 138 15.95 -10.16 19.51
C SER A 138 14.60 -10.85 19.36
N SER A 139 14.02 -11.29 20.48
CA SER A 139 12.72 -11.97 20.52
C SER A 139 11.59 -10.94 20.67
N ILE A 140 10.46 -11.21 19.99
CA ILE A 140 9.21 -10.47 20.12
C ILE A 140 8.10 -11.48 20.36
N THR A 141 7.45 -11.41 21.52
CA THR A 141 6.29 -12.24 21.86
C THR A 141 5.00 -11.68 21.27
N TYR A 142 3.91 -12.44 21.29
CA TYR A 142 2.60 -11.92 20.89
C TYR A 142 2.12 -10.80 21.83
N ALA A 143 2.40 -10.90 23.13
CA ALA A 143 2.09 -9.84 24.10
C ALA A 143 2.88 -8.56 23.81
N ASP A 144 4.19 -8.68 23.53
CA ASP A 144 5.03 -7.55 23.14
C ASP A 144 4.51 -6.81 21.92
N LEU A 145 4.17 -7.58 20.86
CA LEU A 145 3.66 -7.01 19.62
C LEU A 145 2.35 -6.28 19.84
N GLN A 146 1.43 -6.88 20.59
CA GLN A 146 0.14 -6.26 20.90
C GLN A 146 0.30 -5.00 21.75
N ALA A 147 1.12 -5.03 22.80
CA ALA A 147 1.34 -3.88 23.68
C ALA A 147 2.01 -2.70 22.95
N GLY A 148 3.03 -2.99 22.13
CA GLY A 148 3.68 -1.99 21.29
C GLY A 148 2.72 -1.36 20.27
N ALA A 149 1.90 -2.19 19.61
CA ALA A 149 0.90 -1.75 18.66
C ALA A 149 -0.19 -0.88 19.32
N GLN A 150 -0.69 -1.27 20.50
CA GLN A 150 -1.65 -0.46 21.27
C GLN A 150 -1.09 0.90 21.68
N THR A 151 0.16 0.94 22.10
CA THR A 151 0.83 2.20 22.45
C THR A 151 0.94 3.13 21.23
N LEU A 152 1.29 2.60 20.07
CA LEU A 152 1.33 3.38 18.82
C LEU A 152 -0.06 3.83 18.36
N ALA A 153 -1.07 2.96 18.48
CA ALA A 153 -2.46 3.30 18.18
C ALA A 153 -2.94 4.48 19.04
N ALA A 154 -2.69 4.45 20.35
CA ALA A 154 -3.02 5.55 21.25
C ALA A 154 -2.34 6.87 20.84
N GLY A 155 -1.07 6.80 20.41
CA GLY A 155 -0.35 7.95 19.88
C GLY A 155 -0.96 8.51 18.59
N LEU A 156 -1.37 7.64 17.67
CA LEU A 156 -2.00 8.02 16.39
C LEU A 156 -3.37 8.68 16.60
N VAL A 157 -4.20 8.10 17.46
CA VAL A 157 -5.52 8.68 17.83
C VAL A 157 -5.33 10.06 18.44
N ARG A 158 -4.37 10.23 19.36
CA ARG A 158 -4.07 11.54 19.97
C ARG A 158 -3.56 12.56 18.93
N GLN A 159 -2.88 12.11 17.87
CA GLN A 159 -2.48 12.97 16.73
C GLN A 159 -3.66 13.30 15.80
N GLY A 160 -4.85 12.81 16.08
CA GLY A 160 -6.06 13.07 15.31
C GLY A 160 -6.19 12.20 14.06
N LEU A 161 -5.70 10.96 14.10
CA LEU A 161 -5.98 9.97 13.06
C LEU A 161 -7.49 9.69 13.02
N GLU A 162 -8.06 9.75 11.82
CA GLU A 162 -9.45 9.44 11.56
C GLU A 162 -9.58 7.97 11.08
N PRO A 163 -10.63 7.22 11.45
CA PRO A 163 -10.88 5.89 10.90
C PRO A 163 -10.86 5.89 9.37
N THR A 164 -10.37 4.81 8.78
CA THR A 164 -10.14 4.62 7.33
C THR A 164 -9.11 5.55 6.70
N GLU A 165 -8.44 6.40 7.48
CA GLU A 165 -7.38 7.27 6.98
C GLU A 165 -6.13 6.47 6.63
N ALA A 166 -5.58 6.71 5.43
CA ALA A 166 -4.36 6.06 5.00
C ALA A 166 -3.14 6.62 5.75
N VAL A 167 -2.35 5.72 6.33
CA VAL A 167 -1.10 6.02 7.03
C VAL A 167 0.07 5.35 6.34
N ALA A 168 0.98 6.14 5.80
CA ALA A 168 2.17 5.61 5.17
C ALA A 168 3.21 5.17 6.21
N ILE A 169 3.74 3.96 6.05
CA ILE A 169 4.78 3.38 6.91
C ILE A 169 6.07 3.29 6.09
N MET A 170 7.03 4.18 6.38
CA MET A 170 8.34 4.23 5.73
C MET A 170 9.42 3.87 6.76
N LEU A 171 9.39 2.63 7.20
CA LEU A 171 10.29 2.08 8.21
C LEU A 171 11.06 0.88 7.62
N PRO A 172 12.31 0.63 8.05
CA PRO A 172 13.01 -0.61 7.75
C PRO A 172 12.33 -1.80 8.45
N THR A 173 12.63 -3.02 7.98
CA THR A 173 12.23 -4.26 8.68
C THR A 173 12.79 -4.23 10.10
N GLY A 174 11.90 -4.32 11.09
CA GLY A 174 12.26 -4.23 12.50
C GLY A 174 11.04 -4.14 13.42
N ARG A 175 11.24 -4.20 14.74
CA ARG A 175 10.17 -4.16 15.74
C ARG A 175 9.21 -2.98 15.52
N LYS A 176 9.75 -1.79 15.25
CA LYS A 176 8.92 -0.58 15.06
C LYS A 176 8.04 -0.63 13.80
N TYR A 177 8.45 -1.36 12.76
CA TYR A 177 7.60 -1.60 11.61
C TYR A 177 6.40 -2.49 11.99
N LEU A 178 6.67 -3.61 12.67
CA LEU A 178 5.64 -4.58 13.08
C LEU A 178 4.60 -3.93 14.01
N GLU A 179 5.08 -3.22 15.03
CA GLU A 179 4.24 -2.46 15.96
C GLU A 179 3.43 -1.36 15.25
N SER A 180 4.05 -0.64 14.29
CA SER A 180 3.37 0.43 13.55
C SER A 180 2.28 -0.09 12.62
N PHE A 181 2.49 -1.24 11.97
CA PHE A 181 1.51 -1.84 11.09
C PHE A 181 0.21 -2.15 11.85
N PHE A 182 0.30 -2.87 12.96
CA PHE A 182 -0.85 -3.16 13.80
C PHE A 182 -1.35 -1.94 14.56
N GLY A 183 -0.47 -1.02 14.96
CA GLY A 183 -0.87 0.25 15.58
C GLY A 183 -1.76 1.10 14.69
N VAL A 184 -1.49 1.14 13.39
CA VAL A 184 -2.34 1.84 12.42
C VAL A 184 -3.71 1.15 12.32
N LEU A 185 -3.74 -0.18 12.20
CA LEU A 185 -4.99 -0.94 12.14
C LEU A 185 -5.82 -0.80 13.42
N LEU A 186 -5.20 -0.90 14.60
CA LEU A 186 -5.86 -0.72 15.89
C LEU A 186 -6.45 0.68 16.06
N ALA A 187 -5.80 1.69 15.52
CA ALA A 187 -6.32 3.06 15.49
C ALA A 187 -7.43 3.28 14.44
N GLY A 188 -7.81 2.23 13.69
CA GLY A 188 -8.81 2.29 12.62
C GLY A 188 -8.28 2.87 11.31
N GLY A 189 -6.99 3.12 11.18
CA GLY A 189 -6.35 3.59 9.95
C GLY A 189 -6.03 2.45 8.98
N VAL A 190 -5.63 2.81 7.75
CA VAL A 190 -5.23 1.86 6.70
C VAL A 190 -3.72 1.99 6.45
N PRO A 191 -2.91 0.95 6.75
CA PRO A 191 -1.47 0.99 6.49
C PRO A 191 -1.15 1.01 5.01
N VAL A 192 -0.17 1.84 4.64
CA VAL A 192 0.41 1.96 3.31
C VAL A 192 1.92 1.74 3.42
N PRO A 193 2.40 0.49 3.33
CA PRO A 193 3.81 0.20 3.39
C PRO A 193 4.57 0.78 2.21
N ILE A 194 5.60 1.56 2.48
CA ILE A 194 6.48 2.13 1.46
C ILE A 194 7.95 1.95 1.86
N TYR A 195 8.80 1.84 0.87
CA TYR A 195 10.20 1.55 1.11
C TYR A 195 10.99 2.81 1.54
N PRO A 196 11.80 2.77 2.60
CA PRO A 196 12.69 3.88 2.94
C PRO A 196 13.79 4.07 1.86
N PRO A 197 14.29 5.31 1.64
CA PRO A 197 15.38 5.55 0.71
C PRO A 197 16.67 4.85 1.19
N VAL A 198 17.23 3.97 0.35
CA VAL A 198 18.44 3.22 0.69
C VAL A 198 19.69 3.95 0.20
N ARG A 199 19.59 4.70 -0.90
CA ARG A 199 20.75 5.35 -1.51
C ARG A 199 20.50 6.81 -1.81
N PRO A 200 21.44 7.71 -1.43
CA PRO A 200 21.36 9.13 -1.76
C PRO A 200 21.34 9.40 -3.27
N SER A 201 22.01 8.56 -4.08
CA SER A 201 22.08 8.71 -5.54
C SER A 201 20.73 8.52 -6.25
N GLN A 202 19.79 7.79 -5.65
CA GLN A 202 18.46 7.51 -6.21
C GLN A 202 17.34 8.33 -5.53
N LEU A 203 17.68 9.29 -4.69
CA LEU A 203 16.74 10.04 -3.85
C LEU A 203 15.66 10.77 -4.68
N GLU A 204 16.01 11.33 -5.84
CA GLU A 204 15.06 12.08 -6.67
C GLU A 204 13.96 11.17 -7.24
N ASP A 205 14.33 10.00 -7.79
CA ASP A 205 13.36 9.06 -8.34
C ASP A 205 12.51 8.42 -7.24
N HIS A 206 13.13 8.13 -6.10
CA HIS A 206 12.47 7.64 -4.90
C HIS A 206 11.42 8.64 -4.43
N LEU A 207 11.78 9.91 -4.27
CA LEU A 207 10.85 10.98 -3.86
C LEU A 207 9.71 11.16 -4.86
N ARG A 208 9.99 11.18 -6.17
CA ARG A 208 8.95 11.30 -7.20
C ARG A 208 7.93 10.16 -7.13
N ARG A 209 8.40 8.94 -6.89
CA ARG A 209 7.53 7.78 -6.74
C ARG A 209 6.68 7.89 -5.48
N HIS A 210 7.28 8.27 -4.35
CA HIS A 210 6.58 8.38 -3.08
C HIS A 210 5.55 9.52 -3.06
N VAL A 211 5.85 10.65 -3.72
CA VAL A 211 4.85 11.71 -3.94
C VAL A 211 3.60 11.16 -4.64
N LYS A 212 3.78 10.35 -5.70
CA LYS A 212 2.65 9.74 -6.40
C LYS A 212 1.87 8.77 -5.51
N ILE A 213 2.56 7.91 -4.76
CA ILE A 213 1.94 6.95 -3.84
C ILE A 213 1.14 7.67 -2.76
N LEU A 214 1.76 8.61 -2.05
CA LEU A 214 1.14 9.35 -0.95
C LEU A 214 -0.05 10.19 -1.42
N THR A 215 0.05 10.78 -2.62
CA THR A 215 -1.05 11.55 -3.21
C THR A 215 -2.22 10.64 -3.61
N ASN A 216 -1.94 9.50 -4.26
CA ASN A 216 -2.96 8.55 -4.68
C ASN A 216 -3.65 7.88 -3.49
N ALA A 217 -2.89 7.46 -2.47
CA ALA A 217 -3.43 6.90 -1.25
C ALA A 217 -4.21 7.92 -0.40
N GLY A 218 -4.07 9.20 -0.66
CA GLY A 218 -4.60 10.25 0.21
C GLY A 218 -3.98 10.26 1.61
N ALA A 219 -2.74 9.75 1.74
CA ALA A 219 -2.08 9.60 3.02
C ALA A 219 -1.86 10.95 3.72
N ARG A 220 -2.35 11.07 4.95
CA ARG A 220 -2.22 12.29 5.76
C ARG A 220 -1.10 12.21 6.78
N THR A 221 -0.73 11.01 7.16
CA THR A 221 0.34 10.73 8.14
C THR A 221 1.40 9.83 7.50
N LEU A 222 2.67 10.17 7.74
CA LEU A 222 3.84 9.38 7.39
C LEU A 222 4.61 9.02 8.65
N ILE A 223 4.71 7.74 8.95
CA ILE A 223 5.57 7.20 10.01
C ILE A 223 6.93 6.88 9.39
N THR A 224 8.02 7.42 9.96
CA THR A 224 9.37 7.23 9.42
C THR A 224 10.42 7.23 10.51
N VAL A 225 11.66 6.87 10.16
CA VAL A 225 12.81 6.93 11.08
C VAL A 225 13.31 8.37 11.24
N PRO A 226 14.01 8.68 12.37
CA PRO A 226 14.56 10.01 12.61
C PRO A 226 15.45 10.52 11.49
N GLU A 227 16.29 9.66 10.90
CA GLU A 227 17.23 9.96 9.82
C GLU A 227 16.52 10.35 8.51
N ALA A 228 15.33 9.80 8.25
CA ALA A 228 14.53 10.11 7.06
C ALA A 228 13.52 11.25 7.28
N ARG A 229 13.55 11.92 8.45
CA ARG A 229 12.64 13.05 8.77
C ARG A 229 12.72 14.19 7.77
N ASP A 230 13.92 14.52 7.31
CA ASP A 230 14.10 15.60 6.32
C ASP A 230 13.56 15.20 4.95
N VAL A 231 13.69 13.93 4.56
CA VAL A 231 13.03 13.37 3.38
C VAL A 231 11.51 13.44 3.53
N GLY A 232 10.98 13.08 4.69
CA GLY A 232 9.56 13.20 5.01
C GLY A 232 9.05 14.64 4.96
N ARG A 233 9.81 15.60 5.49
CA ARG A 233 9.49 17.05 5.40
C ARG A 233 9.50 17.55 3.95
N LEU A 234 10.41 17.02 3.13
CA LEU A 234 10.43 17.32 1.71
C LEU A 234 9.21 16.73 1.01
N LEU A 235 8.83 15.47 1.27
CA LEU A 235 7.60 14.86 0.77
C LEU A 235 6.35 15.68 1.15
N ARG A 236 6.29 16.16 2.39
CA ARG A 236 5.21 17.05 2.86
C ARG A 236 5.09 18.33 2.04
N SER A 237 6.18 18.80 1.42
CA SER A 237 6.15 20.00 0.55
C SER A 237 5.47 19.73 -0.79
N TYR A 238 5.49 18.48 -1.27
CA TYR A 238 4.93 18.09 -2.56
C TYR A 238 3.54 17.44 -2.46
N VAL A 239 3.22 16.85 -1.31
CA VAL A 239 1.94 16.15 -1.08
C VAL A 239 1.03 17.05 -0.25
N GLU A 240 0.04 17.67 -0.86
CA GLU A 240 -0.85 18.66 -0.21
C GLU A 240 -1.62 18.05 0.99
N GLY A 241 -1.99 16.76 0.91
CA GLY A 241 -2.73 16.05 1.96
C GLY A 241 -1.89 15.67 3.18
N LEU A 242 -0.56 15.56 3.05
CA LEU A 242 0.30 15.06 4.11
C LEU A 242 0.46 16.08 5.25
N ARG A 243 -0.20 15.80 6.39
CA ARG A 243 -0.25 16.70 7.56
C ARG A 243 0.87 16.44 8.53
N SER A 244 1.16 15.15 8.80
CA SER A 244 2.09 14.73 9.84
C SER A 244 3.23 13.88 9.27
N VAL A 245 4.47 14.13 9.75
CA VAL A 245 5.64 13.26 9.56
C VAL A 245 6.21 13.01 10.94
N ILE A 246 6.08 11.79 11.41
CA ILE A 246 6.34 11.45 12.81
C ILE A 246 7.15 10.16 12.92
N THR A 247 7.85 9.97 14.01
CA THR A 247 8.57 8.72 14.32
C THR A 247 7.78 7.86 15.29
N PRO A 248 8.00 6.53 15.30
CA PRO A 248 7.34 5.64 16.26
C PRO A 248 7.58 6.06 17.72
N GLU A 249 8.80 6.49 18.05
CA GLU A 249 9.16 6.92 19.40
C GLU A 249 8.36 8.16 19.82
N ALA A 250 8.16 9.11 18.91
CA ALA A 250 7.37 10.32 19.20
C ALA A 250 5.87 9.98 19.36
N LEU A 251 5.36 8.99 18.62
CA LEU A 251 3.99 8.48 18.82
C LEU A 251 3.86 7.82 20.20
N MET A 252 4.78 6.94 20.56
CA MET A 252 4.77 6.23 21.84
C MET A 252 4.90 7.20 23.03
N ALA A 253 5.76 8.21 22.94
CA ALA A 253 5.91 9.24 23.96
C ALA A 253 4.64 10.10 24.14
N SER A 254 3.79 10.19 23.11
CA SER A 254 2.52 10.93 23.16
C SER A 254 1.32 10.04 23.47
N ALA A 255 1.53 8.74 23.74
CA ALA A 255 0.45 7.78 23.97
C ALA A 255 -0.42 8.19 25.19
N GLY A 256 -1.70 7.90 25.10
CA GLY A 256 -2.71 8.10 26.12
C GLY A 256 -3.68 6.92 26.13
N SER A 257 -4.80 7.05 26.82
CA SER A 257 -5.89 6.08 26.69
C SER A 257 -6.53 6.20 25.31
N TYR A 258 -6.85 5.06 24.67
CA TYR A 258 -7.61 5.02 23.44
C TYR A 258 -8.69 3.93 23.53
N THR A 259 -9.74 4.09 22.77
CA THR A 259 -10.76 3.05 22.59
C THR A 259 -10.51 2.37 21.26
N PRO A 260 -10.39 1.04 21.22
CA PRO A 260 -10.22 0.31 19.97
C PRO A 260 -11.35 0.58 19.00
N VAL A 261 -11.01 0.81 17.73
CA VAL A 261 -12.00 0.96 16.66
C VAL A 261 -12.42 -0.42 16.19
N SER A 262 -13.72 -0.70 16.18
CA SER A 262 -14.23 -1.96 15.63
C SER A 262 -14.17 -1.92 14.10
N VAL A 263 -13.46 -2.87 13.51
CA VAL A 263 -13.34 -3.03 12.07
C VAL A 263 -13.87 -4.42 11.70
N GLY A 264 -14.74 -4.50 10.68
CA GLY A 264 -15.23 -5.78 10.16
C GLY A 264 -14.31 -6.41 9.11
N ALA A 265 -14.66 -7.62 8.68
CA ALA A 265 -13.93 -8.39 7.68
C ALA A 265 -13.76 -7.65 6.34
N ASP A 266 -14.77 -6.89 5.92
CA ASP A 266 -14.77 -6.10 4.68
C ASP A 266 -14.02 -4.76 4.81
N GLY A 267 -13.56 -4.41 6.01
CA GLY A 267 -12.73 -3.24 6.26
C GLY A 267 -11.40 -3.34 5.51
N VAL A 268 -10.97 -2.23 4.90
CA VAL A 268 -9.68 -2.17 4.20
C VAL A 268 -8.54 -2.33 5.20
N ALA A 269 -7.77 -3.39 5.07
CA ALA A 269 -6.66 -3.73 5.95
C ALA A 269 -5.28 -3.29 5.41
N LEU A 270 -5.19 -3.06 4.09
CA LEU A 270 -3.91 -2.77 3.46
C LEU A 270 -4.12 -2.07 2.11
N LEU A 271 -3.32 -1.06 1.83
CA LEU A 271 -3.09 -0.56 0.48
C LEU A 271 -1.71 -1.00 0.01
N GLN A 272 -1.67 -2.07 -0.81
CA GLN A 272 -0.44 -2.63 -1.33
C GLN A 272 -0.07 -1.94 -2.65
N TYR A 273 1.03 -1.18 -2.65
CA TYR A 273 1.48 -0.50 -3.87
C TYR A 273 2.39 -1.37 -4.72
N THR A 274 1.97 -1.60 -5.96
CA THR A 274 2.78 -2.28 -6.98
C THR A 274 3.50 -1.28 -7.87
N SER A 275 4.60 -1.72 -8.51
CA SER A 275 5.43 -0.84 -9.36
C SER A 275 4.76 -0.43 -10.67
N GLY A 276 3.63 -1.01 -11.03
CA GLY A 276 2.90 -0.77 -12.28
C GLY A 276 3.79 -0.80 -13.53
N SER A 277 3.46 -1.58 -14.54
CA SER A 277 4.23 -1.65 -15.80
C SER A 277 4.32 -0.30 -16.54
N THR A 278 3.39 0.63 -16.27
CA THR A 278 3.33 1.97 -16.87
C THR A 278 4.15 3.02 -16.10
N GLY A 279 4.89 2.64 -15.05
CA GLY A 279 5.62 3.59 -14.20
C GLY A 279 4.74 4.46 -13.27
N GLN A 280 3.42 4.25 -13.29
CA GLN A 280 2.49 4.81 -12.31
C GLN A 280 2.23 3.76 -11.23
N PRO A 281 2.44 4.08 -9.94
CA PRO A 281 2.14 3.14 -8.87
C PRO A 281 0.62 2.91 -8.79
N LYS A 282 0.23 1.64 -8.61
CA LYS A 282 -1.16 1.23 -8.40
C LYS A 282 -1.30 0.75 -6.95
N GLY A 283 -2.23 1.31 -6.20
CA GLY A 283 -2.53 0.89 -4.84
C GLY A 283 -3.66 -0.14 -4.84
N VAL A 284 -3.31 -1.40 -4.67
CA VAL A 284 -4.26 -2.52 -4.57
C VAL A 284 -4.98 -2.44 -3.23
N VAL A 285 -6.31 -2.47 -3.25
CA VAL A 285 -7.15 -2.43 -2.06
C VAL A 285 -7.36 -3.85 -1.54
N LEU A 286 -6.91 -4.12 -0.33
CA LEU A 286 -7.06 -5.43 0.31
C LEU A 286 -7.80 -5.30 1.64
N THR A 287 -8.89 -6.05 1.79
CA THR A 287 -9.67 -6.14 3.02
C THR A 287 -9.07 -7.18 3.98
N HIS A 288 -9.51 -7.18 5.22
CA HIS A 288 -9.16 -8.24 6.17
C HIS A 288 -9.60 -9.61 5.64
N ALA A 289 -10.78 -9.70 5.03
CA ALA A 289 -11.29 -10.93 4.43
C ALA A 289 -10.39 -11.42 3.30
N ASN A 290 -9.94 -10.54 2.39
CA ASN A 290 -9.02 -10.91 1.31
C ASN A 290 -7.71 -11.51 1.85
N LEU A 291 -7.09 -10.82 2.83
CA LEU A 291 -5.83 -11.25 3.42
C LEU A 291 -5.97 -12.61 4.13
N LEU A 292 -7.00 -12.78 4.96
CA LEU A 292 -7.20 -14.02 5.70
C LEU A 292 -7.59 -15.19 4.79
N ALA A 293 -8.38 -14.95 3.74
CA ALA A 293 -8.72 -15.98 2.76
C ALA A 293 -7.46 -16.52 2.08
N ASN A 294 -6.54 -15.64 1.66
CA ASN A 294 -5.31 -16.06 1.02
C ASN A 294 -4.35 -16.77 1.98
N ILE A 295 -4.17 -16.22 3.20
CA ILE A 295 -3.33 -16.82 4.24
C ILE A 295 -3.82 -18.26 4.57
N ARG A 296 -5.13 -18.45 4.71
CA ARG A 296 -5.74 -19.76 4.96
C ARG A 296 -5.48 -20.72 3.81
N ALA A 297 -5.78 -20.32 2.58
CA ALA A 297 -5.61 -21.18 1.41
C ALA A 297 -4.14 -21.60 1.19
N MET A 298 -3.20 -20.65 1.36
CA MET A 298 -1.76 -20.98 1.30
C MET A 298 -1.35 -21.92 2.41
N GLY A 299 -1.74 -21.66 3.64
CA GLY A 299 -1.33 -22.47 4.77
C GLY A 299 -1.95 -23.88 4.77
N GLU A 300 -3.20 -24.02 4.33
CA GLU A 300 -3.83 -25.32 4.11
C GLU A 300 -3.09 -26.13 3.07
N TRP A 301 -2.72 -25.49 1.94
CA TRP A 301 -1.98 -26.16 0.86
C TRP A 301 -0.62 -26.70 1.31
N ILE A 302 0.13 -25.93 2.13
CA ILE A 302 1.47 -26.33 2.60
C ILE A 302 1.44 -27.10 3.92
N HIS A 303 0.26 -27.40 4.47
CA HIS A 303 0.10 -27.98 5.80
C HIS A 303 0.87 -27.18 6.87
N ALA A 304 0.70 -25.87 6.87
CA ALA A 304 1.36 -24.98 7.81
C ALA A 304 0.93 -25.23 9.25
N GLY A 305 1.89 -25.24 10.15
CA GLY A 305 1.63 -25.51 11.56
C GLY A 305 2.58 -24.77 12.51
N PRO A 306 2.34 -24.87 13.82
CA PRO A 306 3.12 -24.18 14.84
C PRO A 306 4.56 -24.67 14.99
N ASP A 307 4.87 -25.85 14.43
CA ASP A 307 6.21 -26.43 14.40
C ASP A 307 7.05 -25.89 13.24
N ASP A 308 6.43 -25.18 12.30
CA ASP A 308 7.14 -24.56 11.20
C ASP A 308 7.88 -23.30 11.63
N VAL A 309 9.03 -23.09 11.03
CA VAL A 309 9.86 -21.90 11.19
C VAL A 309 10.03 -21.24 9.83
N PHE A 310 9.48 -20.03 9.70
CA PHE A 310 9.59 -19.25 8.48
C PHE A 310 10.78 -18.29 8.55
N VAL A 311 11.83 -18.54 7.79
CA VAL A 311 13.00 -17.67 7.71
C VAL A 311 12.85 -16.70 6.54
N SER A 312 12.88 -15.39 6.79
CA SER A 312 12.64 -14.39 5.75
C SER A 312 13.56 -13.17 5.86
N TRP A 313 14.14 -12.80 4.74
CA TRP A 313 14.82 -11.52 4.53
C TRP A 313 14.03 -10.58 3.62
N LEU A 314 12.85 -10.99 3.18
CA LEU A 314 12.01 -10.22 2.28
C LEU A 314 11.57 -8.89 2.90
N PRO A 315 11.53 -7.81 2.10
CA PRO A 315 11.06 -6.53 2.61
C PRO A 315 9.57 -6.57 2.96
N LEU A 316 9.22 -6.04 4.14
CA LEU A 316 7.84 -6.03 4.62
C LEU A 316 6.92 -5.02 3.90
N ASN A 317 7.44 -4.21 3.01
CA ASN A 317 6.63 -3.40 2.09
C ASN A 317 6.22 -4.15 0.81
N HIS A 318 6.60 -5.42 0.68
CA HIS A 318 6.24 -6.31 -0.41
C HIS A 318 5.29 -7.41 0.09
N ASP A 319 4.31 -7.78 -0.73
CA ASP A 319 3.26 -8.76 -0.42
C ASP A 319 3.82 -10.11 0.08
N MET A 320 4.82 -10.68 -0.61
CA MET A 320 5.42 -11.95 -0.23
C MET A 320 6.09 -11.90 1.16
N GLY A 321 6.74 -10.80 1.52
CA GLY A 321 7.35 -10.62 2.84
C GLY A 321 6.33 -10.27 3.92
N LEU A 322 5.37 -9.40 3.60
CA LEU A 322 4.36 -8.93 4.54
C LEU A 322 3.29 -9.99 4.79
N ILE A 323 2.63 -10.44 3.73
CA ILE A 323 1.45 -11.32 3.82
C ILE A 323 1.91 -12.77 3.93
N GLY A 324 2.75 -13.23 2.99
CA GLY A 324 3.20 -14.62 2.93
C GLY A 324 4.05 -15.02 4.13
N ALA A 325 5.11 -14.27 4.41
CA ALA A 325 6.04 -14.63 5.48
C ALA A 325 5.52 -14.23 6.87
N TRP A 326 5.27 -12.93 7.12
CA TRP A 326 4.97 -12.47 8.48
C TRP A 326 3.53 -12.71 8.92
N LEU A 327 2.52 -12.24 8.18
CA LEU A 327 1.11 -12.41 8.57
C LEU A 327 0.67 -13.88 8.50
N GLY A 328 1.22 -14.66 7.57
CA GLY A 328 1.02 -16.12 7.52
C GLY A 328 1.57 -16.79 8.78
N SER A 329 2.78 -16.44 9.21
CA SER A 329 3.37 -16.94 10.46
C SER A 329 2.55 -16.55 11.69
N LEU A 330 2.01 -15.33 11.74
CA LEU A 330 1.12 -14.89 12.80
C LEU A 330 -0.15 -15.77 12.90
N TYR A 331 -0.76 -16.06 11.75
CA TYR A 331 -2.00 -16.84 11.70
C TYR A 331 -1.78 -18.30 12.16
N TYR A 332 -0.70 -18.94 11.69
CA TYR A 332 -0.40 -20.37 11.96
C TYR A 332 0.48 -20.62 13.20
N ALA A 333 0.80 -19.61 13.99
CA ALA A 333 1.72 -19.65 15.14
C ALA A 333 3.13 -20.12 14.79
N MET A 334 3.55 -20.00 13.53
CA MET A 334 4.92 -20.30 13.13
C MET A 334 5.90 -19.29 13.75
N LEU A 335 7.09 -19.76 14.10
CA LEU A 335 8.17 -18.84 14.42
C LEU A 335 8.62 -18.11 13.16
N SER A 336 8.57 -16.78 13.17
CA SER A 336 9.05 -15.94 12.08
C SER A 336 10.45 -15.43 12.38
N VAL A 337 11.45 -15.89 11.63
CA VAL A 337 12.83 -15.40 11.73
C VAL A 337 13.04 -14.34 10.66
N LEU A 338 13.10 -13.08 11.09
CA LEU A 338 13.17 -11.93 10.17
C LEU A 338 14.56 -11.30 10.19
N MET A 339 15.05 -10.98 9.01
CA MET A 339 16.24 -10.14 8.83
C MET A 339 16.00 -9.01 7.83
N PRO A 340 16.67 -7.85 7.98
CA PRO A 340 16.57 -6.78 6.98
C PRO A 340 17.11 -7.25 5.61
N PRO A 341 16.48 -6.82 4.48
CA PRO A 341 16.97 -7.16 3.14
C PRO A 341 18.43 -6.79 2.91
N VAL A 342 18.89 -5.71 3.53
CA VAL A 342 20.28 -5.24 3.43
C VAL A 342 21.27 -6.27 4.03
N ALA A 343 20.89 -6.96 5.10
CA ALA A 343 21.72 -8.00 5.73
C ALA A 343 21.95 -9.18 4.79
N PHE A 344 20.90 -9.65 4.10
CA PHE A 344 21.01 -10.69 3.07
C PHE A 344 21.84 -10.19 1.88
N MET A 345 21.56 -9.01 1.36
CA MET A 345 22.27 -8.47 0.20
C MET A 345 23.77 -8.29 0.46
N ALA A 346 24.14 -7.92 1.68
CA ALA A 346 25.52 -7.78 2.09
C ALA A 346 26.23 -9.13 2.26
N ARG A 347 25.55 -10.08 2.87
CA ARG A 347 26.10 -11.41 3.23
C ARG A 347 25.07 -12.50 2.98
N PRO A 348 24.95 -13.02 1.75
CA PRO A 348 23.89 -14.00 1.40
C PRO A 348 23.94 -15.27 2.24
N TRP A 349 25.11 -15.68 2.72
CA TRP A 349 25.27 -16.83 3.59
C TRP A 349 24.48 -16.70 4.92
N ARG A 350 24.18 -15.49 5.41
CA ARG A 350 23.39 -15.29 6.63
C ARG A 350 21.98 -15.86 6.52
N TRP A 351 21.38 -15.85 5.35
CA TRP A 351 20.09 -16.46 5.12
C TRP A 351 20.14 -17.97 5.33
N LEU A 352 21.15 -18.64 4.76
CA LEU A 352 21.33 -20.08 4.88
C LEU A 352 21.68 -20.48 6.34
N TRP A 353 22.53 -19.70 7.00
CA TRP A 353 22.84 -19.91 8.41
C TRP A 353 21.67 -19.63 9.35
N ALA A 354 20.79 -18.70 9.02
CA ALA A 354 19.57 -18.51 9.80
C ALA A 354 18.62 -19.71 9.65
N ILE A 355 18.55 -20.32 8.45
CA ILE A 355 17.82 -21.58 8.25
C ILE A 355 18.45 -22.70 9.10
N HIS A 356 19.78 -22.86 9.07
CA HIS A 356 20.50 -23.82 9.88
C HIS A 356 20.24 -23.62 11.38
N ASN A 357 20.49 -22.43 11.90
CA ASN A 357 20.47 -22.12 13.34
C ASN A 357 19.08 -22.28 13.95
N HIS A 358 18.04 -21.87 13.21
CA HIS A 358 16.65 -21.94 13.68
C HIS A 358 15.91 -23.18 13.18
N ARG A 359 16.59 -24.11 12.48
CA ARG A 359 15.98 -25.24 11.81
C ARG A 359 14.81 -24.81 10.92
N GLY A 360 15.04 -23.78 10.11
CA GLY A 360 14.04 -23.18 9.24
C GLY A 360 13.42 -24.23 8.31
N THR A 361 12.11 -24.32 8.32
CA THR A 361 11.35 -25.28 7.50
C THR A 361 10.83 -24.65 6.21
N ILE A 362 10.56 -23.37 6.23
CA ILE A 362 9.97 -22.61 5.13
C ILE A 362 10.76 -21.34 4.91
N SER A 363 11.04 -21.04 3.65
CA SER A 363 11.57 -19.73 3.26
C SER A 363 11.12 -19.37 1.85
N ALA A 364 11.06 -18.08 1.55
CA ALA A 364 10.64 -17.57 0.27
C ALA A 364 11.65 -16.56 -0.28
N ALA A 365 11.93 -16.64 -1.56
CA ALA A 365 12.82 -15.69 -2.23
C ALA A 365 12.50 -15.60 -3.73
N PRO A 366 12.80 -14.49 -4.40
CA PRO A 366 12.85 -14.42 -5.85
C PRO A 366 14.09 -15.15 -6.39
N ASN A 367 14.04 -15.53 -7.66
CA ASN A 367 15.08 -16.32 -8.33
C ASN A 367 16.49 -15.74 -8.19
N PHE A 368 16.62 -14.39 -8.25
CA PHE A 368 17.92 -13.74 -8.11
C PHE A 368 18.63 -14.04 -6.78
N ALA A 369 17.88 -14.34 -5.73
CA ALA A 369 18.47 -14.64 -4.43
C ALA A 369 19.18 -16.00 -4.41
N TYR A 370 18.55 -16.99 -5.03
CA TYR A 370 19.17 -18.31 -5.24
C TYR A 370 20.45 -18.17 -6.08
N GLU A 371 20.39 -17.37 -7.14
CA GLU A 371 21.56 -17.10 -7.97
C GLU A 371 22.64 -16.31 -7.23
N LEU A 372 22.27 -15.38 -6.35
CA LEU A 372 23.22 -14.66 -5.51
C LEU A 372 23.96 -15.59 -4.54
N CYS A 373 23.25 -16.58 -3.95
CA CYS A 373 23.89 -17.60 -3.13
C CYS A 373 24.87 -18.46 -3.92
N LEU A 374 24.51 -18.83 -5.15
CA LEU A 374 25.38 -19.60 -6.05
C LEU A 374 26.66 -18.84 -6.40
N SER A 375 26.54 -17.55 -6.68
CA SER A 375 27.65 -16.75 -7.24
C SER A 375 28.54 -16.08 -6.19
N LYS A 376 28.06 -15.90 -4.94
CA LYS A 376 28.72 -15.06 -3.94
C LYS A 376 29.15 -15.76 -2.67
N ILE A 377 28.64 -16.93 -2.37
CA ILE A 377 29.02 -17.63 -1.14
C ILE A 377 30.24 -18.51 -1.45
N PRO A 378 31.43 -18.23 -0.87
CA PRO A 378 32.57 -19.11 -0.95
C PRO A 378 32.30 -20.43 -0.18
N ASP A 379 32.88 -21.53 -0.59
CA ASP A 379 32.66 -22.84 0.07
C ASP A 379 33.14 -22.84 1.53
N ALA A 380 34.16 -22.04 1.86
CA ALA A 380 34.61 -21.88 3.24
C ALA A 380 33.54 -21.32 4.20
N GLU A 381 32.61 -20.54 3.70
CA GLU A 381 31.48 -19.97 4.49
C GLU A 381 30.34 -21.00 4.67
N LEU A 382 30.44 -22.17 4.01
CA LEU A 382 29.42 -23.22 4.06
C LEU A 382 29.86 -24.42 4.94
N GLU A 383 31.05 -24.36 5.54
CA GLU A 383 31.54 -25.43 6.39
C GLU A 383 30.67 -25.64 7.63
N GLY A 384 30.13 -26.83 7.84
CA GLY A 384 29.20 -27.15 8.93
C GLY A 384 27.75 -26.74 8.71
N LEU A 385 27.40 -26.16 7.54
CA LEU A 385 26.02 -25.82 7.20
C LEU A 385 25.18 -27.09 7.03
N ASP A 386 23.98 -27.09 7.63
CA ASP A 386 22.95 -28.13 7.49
C ASP A 386 21.60 -27.50 7.14
N LEU A 387 21.09 -27.80 5.94
CA LEU A 387 19.84 -27.32 5.40
C LEU A 387 18.74 -28.40 5.37
N SER A 388 18.95 -29.54 6.03
CA SER A 388 18.05 -30.69 6.01
C SER A 388 16.64 -30.37 6.56
N SER A 389 16.50 -29.34 7.36
CA SER A 389 15.19 -28.88 7.87
C SER A 389 14.34 -28.12 6.83
N TRP A 390 14.96 -27.63 5.75
CA TRP A 390 14.30 -26.75 4.79
C TRP A 390 13.40 -27.53 3.83
N ARG A 391 12.12 -27.70 4.20
CA ARG A 391 11.15 -28.50 3.44
C ARG A 391 10.48 -27.75 2.27
N LEU A 392 10.39 -26.40 2.33
CA LEU A 392 9.77 -25.57 1.29
C LEU A 392 10.64 -24.33 1.01
N ALA A 393 11.27 -24.33 -0.16
CA ALA A 393 12.06 -23.23 -0.70
C ALA A 393 11.28 -22.54 -1.81
N PHE A 394 10.37 -21.61 -1.43
CA PHE A 394 9.54 -20.90 -2.40
C PHE A 394 10.39 -20.02 -3.32
N ASN A 395 10.21 -20.22 -4.64
CA ASN A 395 10.81 -19.38 -5.67
C ASN A 395 9.70 -18.73 -6.50
N GLY A 396 9.58 -17.41 -6.43
CA GLY A 396 8.50 -16.69 -7.10
C GLY A 396 8.73 -15.19 -7.19
N ALA A 397 7.66 -14.47 -7.50
CA ALA A 397 7.67 -13.02 -7.70
C ALA A 397 8.44 -12.55 -8.97
N GLU A 398 9.21 -13.38 -9.64
CA GLU A 398 9.86 -13.13 -10.93
C GLU A 398 9.96 -14.45 -11.71
N PRO A 399 10.30 -14.43 -13.02
CA PRO A 399 10.51 -15.65 -13.78
C PRO A 399 11.53 -16.57 -13.10
N VAL A 400 11.18 -17.84 -12.98
CA VAL A 400 12.02 -18.84 -12.33
C VAL A 400 12.90 -19.52 -13.38
N SER A 401 14.22 -19.42 -13.21
CA SER A 401 15.20 -20.01 -14.14
C SER A 401 15.38 -21.51 -13.86
N PRO A 402 15.16 -22.37 -14.87
CA PRO A 402 15.45 -23.79 -14.77
C PRO A 402 16.91 -24.07 -14.39
N GLN A 403 17.85 -23.31 -14.94
CA GLN A 403 19.28 -23.46 -14.68
C GLN A 403 19.63 -23.11 -13.23
N THR A 404 19.06 -22.01 -12.69
CA THR A 404 19.27 -21.63 -11.29
C THR A 404 18.76 -22.71 -10.34
N ILE A 405 17.59 -23.27 -10.61
CA ILE A 405 17.01 -24.37 -9.82
C ILE A 405 17.96 -25.58 -9.77
N ARG A 406 18.41 -26.06 -10.96
CA ARG A 406 19.31 -27.21 -11.04
C ARG A 406 20.62 -26.98 -10.28
N ARG A 407 21.30 -25.87 -10.56
CA ARG A 407 22.58 -25.51 -9.93
C ARG A 407 22.46 -25.33 -8.41
N PHE A 408 21.37 -24.73 -7.93
CA PHE A 408 21.13 -24.56 -6.50
C PHE A 408 20.92 -25.92 -5.82
N GLY A 409 20.06 -26.76 -6.39
CA GLY A 409 19.83 -28.11 -5.89
C GLY A 409 21.11 -28.93 -5.82
N GLU A 410 21.93 -28.94 -6.89
CA GLU A 410 23.21 -29.67 -6.96
C GLU A 410 24.23 -29.19 -5.90
N ARG A 411 24.42 -27.86 -5.81
CA ARG A 411 25.43 -27.29 -4.89
C ARG A 411 25.08 -27.54 -3.43
N PHE A 412 23.82 -27.30 -3.04
CA PHE A 412 23.43 -27.34 -1.65
C PHE A 412 22.97 -28.73 -1.19
N ALA A 413 22.86 -29.72 -2.09
CA ALA A 413 22.61 -31.13 -1.71
C ALA A 413 23.69 -31.66 -0.75
N HIS A 414 24.96 -31.24 -0.93
CA HIS A 414 26.07 -31.61 -0.04
C HIS A 414 25.92 -31.06 1.39
N HIS A 415 25.03 -30.08 1.56
CA HIS A 415 24.67 -29.45 2.85
C HIS A 415 23.29 -29.87 3.36
N GLY A 416 22.78 -31.02 2.93
CA GLY A 416 21.50 -31.57 3.38
C GLY A 416 20.27 -30.97 2.72
N PHE A 417 20.43 -30.06 1.77
CA PHE A 417 19.29 -29.50 1.04
C PHE A 417 18.71 -30.50 0.05
N GLU A 418 17.42 -30.76 0.14
CA GLU A 418 16.73 -31.65 -0.80
C GLU A 418 16.21 -30.83 -2.00
N PRO A 419 16.64 -31.13 -3.25
CA PRO A 419 16.17 -30.42 -4.44
C PRO A 419 14.65 -30.42 -4.61
N VAL A 420 13.96 -31.43 -4.07
CA VAL A 420 12.49 -31.52 -4.07
C VAL A 420 11.82 -30.39 -3.24
N ALA A 421 12.56 -29.78 -2.32
CA ALA A 421 12.08 -28.65 -1.52
C ALA A 421 11.89 -27.36 -2.35
N ILE A 422 12.54 -27.26 -3.51
CA ILE A 422 12.35 -26.09 -4.38
C ILE A 422 10.92 -26.04 -4.90
N THR A 423 10.22 -24.98 -4.59
CA THR A 423 8.78 -24.80 -4.78
C THR A 423 8.52 -23.54 -5.60
N PRO A 424 8.52 -23.66 -6.95
CA PRO A 424 8.17 -22.52 -7.80
C PRO A 424 6.70 -22.16 -7.63
N VAL A 425 6.41 -20.90 -7.31
CA VAL A 425 5.05 -20.42 -7.04
C VAL A 425 4.72 -19.17 -7.84
N TYR A 426 3.43 -18.97 -8.09
CA TYR A 426 2.95 -17.76 -8.72
C TYR A 426 1.89 -17.07 -7.87
N GLY A 427 1.91 -15.74 -7.95
CA GLY A 427 0.92 -14.89 -7.34
C GLY A 427 1.19 -13.41 -7.58
N LEU A 428 0.23 -12.59 -7.19
CA LEU A 428 0.23 -11.16 -7.43
C LEU A 428 -0.54 -10.43 -6.33
N ALA A 429 -0.27 -9.15 -6.16
CA ALA A 429 -0.89 -8.34 -5.12
C ALA A 429 -2.42 -8.23 -5.27
N GLU A 430 -2.92 -8.33 -6.50
CA GLU A 430 -4.35 -8.32 -6.83
C GLU A 430 -5.08 -9.58 -6.30
N SER A 431 -4.34 -10.65 -5.98
CA SER A 431 -4.81 -11.84 -5.25
C SER A 431 -4.27 -11.90 -3.81
N ALA A 432 -4.03 -10.78 -3.17
CA ALA A 432 -3.27 -10.62 -1.93
C ALA A 432 -1.79 -11.02 -2.09
N VAL A 433 -1.46 -12.32 -2.31
CA VAL A 433 -0.11 -12.77 -2.66
C VAL A 433 -0.08 -14.07 -3.44
N GLY A 434 -0.59 -15.18 -2.90
CA GLY A 434 -0.50 -16.51 -3.51
C GLY A 434 -1.68 -16.80 -4.45
N LEU A 435 -1.41 -17.45 -5.57
CA LEU A 435 -2.45 -17.89 -6.51
C LEU A 435 -2.29 -19.35 -6.91
N THR A 436 -1.05 -19.79 -7.27
CA THR A 436 -0.78 -21.18 -7.63
C THR A 436 0.45 -21.72 -6.89
N PHE A 437 0.33 -22.93 -6.39
CA PHE A 437 1.39 -23.66 -5.71
C PHE A 437 1.50 -25.09 -6.26
N PRO A 438 2.71 -25.64 -6.40
CA PRO A 438 2.87 -27.03 -6.81
C PRO A 438 2.43 -28.00 -5.70
N PRO A 439 1.99 -29.22 -6.05
CA PRO A 439 1.78 -30.29 -5.07
C PRO A 439 3.03 -30.53 -4.24
N LEU A 440 2.85 -30.76 -2.93
CA LEU A 440 3.95 -30.99 -2.00
C LEU A 440 4.74 -32.25 -2.40
N HIS A 441 6.04 -32.23 -2.11
CA HIS A 441 7.00 -33.36 -2.35
C HIS A 441 7.16 -33.78 -3.82
N ARG A 442 6.65 -33.00 -4.77
CA ARG A 442 6.82 -33.30 -6.20
C ARG A 442 8.12 -32.74 -6.78
N GLY A 443 8.60 -31.62 -6.22
CA GLY A 443 9.70 -30.85 -6.78
C GLY A 443 9.31 -30.03 -8.02
N PRO A 444 10.26 -29.28 -8.59
CA PRO A 444 10.01 -28.44 -9.76
C PRO A 444 9.85 -29.27 -11.04
N LEU A 445 8.83 -28.97 -11.84
CA LEU A 445 8.66 -29.52 -13.19
C LEU A 445 9.12 -28.48 -14.21
N ILE A 446 9.86 -28.96 -15.22
CA ILE A 446 10.35 -28.15 -16.34
C ILE A 446 9.76 -28.73 -17.61
N ASP A 447 9.03 -27.91 -18.36
CA ASP A 447 8.47 -28.29 -19.66
C ASP A 447 9.39 -27.82 -20.78
N HIS A 448 9.74 -28.75 -21.67
CA HIS A 448 10.55 -28.50 -22.86
C HIS A 448 9.63 -28.32 -24.07
N VAL A 449 9.65 -27.13 -24.66
CA VAL A 449 8.69 -26.70 -25.69
C VAL A 449 9.41 -26.37 -26.98
N GLN A 450 8.85 -26.84 -28.13
CA GLN A 450 9.34 -26.51 -29.45
C GLN A 450 9.28 -25.02 -29.72
N ARG A 451 10.43 -24.37 -29.91
CA ARG A 451 10.57 -22.92 -30.06
C ARG A 451 9.77 -22.35 -31.21
N ASP A 452 9.98 -22.88 -32.40
CA ASP A 452 9.33 -22.34 -33.63
C ASP A 452 7.80 -22.41 -33.61
N ALA A 453 7.24 -23.48 -33.05
CA ALA A 453 5.79 -23.63 -32.90
C ALA A 453 5.24 -22.62 -31.86
N PHE A 454 5.94 -22.49 -30.75
CA PHE A 454 5.53 -21.62 -29.65
C PHE A 454 5.59 -20.13 -30.05
N GLU A 455 6.71 -19.67 -30.58
CA GLU A 455 6.89 -18.26 -30.97
C GLU A 455 5.93 -17.82 -32.09
N ARG A 456 5.54 -18.71 -33.00
CA ARG A 456 4.63 -18.37 -34.12
C ARG A 456 3.16 -18.54 -33.80
N THR A 457 2.80 -19.51 -33.01
CA THR A 457 1.39 -19.90 -32.85
C THR A 457 0.93 -19.91 -31.38
N GLY A 458 1.81 -19.71 -30.42
CA GLY A 458 1.52 -19.85 -28.99
C GLY A 458 1.26 -21.28 -28.53
N ARG A 459 1.55 -22.30 -29.38
CA ARG A 459 1.33 -23.72 -29.03
C ARG A 459 2.57 -24.32 -28.38
N ALA A 460 2.45 -24.71 -27.13
CA ALA A 460 3.50 -25.33 -26.35
C ALA A 460 3.63 -26.83 -26.71
N LEU A 461 4.07 -27.12 -27.95
CA LEU A 461 4.33 -28.50 -28.36
C LEU A 461 5.56 -29.04 -27.64
N VAL A 462 5.47 -30.29 -27.18
CA VAL A 462 6.58 -30.94 -26.47
C VAL A 462 7.78 -31.07 -27.43
N ALA A 463 8.94 -30.58 -26.99
CA ALA A 463 10.20 -30.75 -27.71
C ALA A 463 10.76 -32.16 -27.50
N ALA A 464 11.53 -32.65 -28.49
CA ALA A 464 12.31 -33.89 -28.30
C ALA A 464 13.40 -33.68 -27.23
N ALA A 465 13.79 -34.74 -26.52
CA ALA A 465 14.76 -34.64 -25.42
C ALA A 465 16.13 -34.10 -25.84
N ASP A 466 16.49 -34.22 -27.12
CA ASP A 466 17.72 -33.77 -27.74
C ASP A 466 17.56 -32.58 -28.67
N GLU A 467 16.37 -31.92 -28.68
CA GLU A 467 16.09 -30.78 -29.52
C GLU A 467 16.87 -29.54 -29.04
N ALA A 468 17.88 -29.19 -29.85
CA ALA A 468 18.70 -28.02 -29.54
C ALA A 468 17.87 -26.73 -29.66
N GLY A 469 17.94 -25.88 -28.64
CA GLY A 469 17.25 -24.58 -28.64
C GLY A 469 15.78 -24.64 -28.21
N ALA A 470 15.30 -25.75 -27.66
CA ALA A 470 13.97 -25.82 -27.04
C ALA A 470 13.81 -24.75 -25.94
N LEU A 471 12.61 -24.22 -25.79
CA LEU A 471 12.25 -23.34 -24.69
C LEU A 471 12.00 -24.15 -23.41
N GLU A 472 12.46 -23.65 -22.29
CA GLU A 472 12.22 -24.28 -20.97
C GLU A 472 11.32 -23.38 -20.14
N PHE A 473 10.18 -23.91 -19.67
CA PHE A 473 9.29 -23.22 -18.75
C PHE A 473 9.14 -24.01 -17.45
N VAL A 474 9.16 -23.29 -16.33
CA VAL A 474 9.01 -23.91 -15.00
C VAL A 474 7.53 -23.87 -14.60
N ALA A 475 6.99 -25.01 -14.18
CA ALA A 475 5.64 -25.08 -13.63
C ALA A 475 5.55 -24.31 -12.30
N CYS A 476 4.58 -23.42 -12.19
CA CYS A 476 4.27 -22.67 -10.98
C CYS A 476 3.13 -23.30 -10.15
N GLY A 477 2.78 -24.56 -10.46
CA GLY A 477 1.78 -25.33 -9.73
C GLY A 477 0.35 -25.08 -10.18
N GLN A 478 -0.58 -25.46 -9.31
CA GLN A 478 -2.02 -25.48 -9.53
C GLN A 478 -2.70 -24.39 -8.70
N PRO A 479 -3.92 -23.94 -9.08
CA PRO A 479 -4.67 -22.96 -8.29
C PRO A 479 -4.87 -23.44 -6.85
N LEU A 480 -4.73 -22.53 -5.90
CA LEU A 480 -5.04 -22.78 -4.50
C LEU A 480 -6.52 -23.16 -4.32
N SER A 481 -6.86 -23.85 -3.23
CA SER A 481 -8.24 -24.21 -2.93
C SER A 481 -9.18 -22.99 -2.89
N GLY A 482 -10.27 -23.04 -3.64
CA GLY A 482 -11.22 -21.92 -3.77
C GLY A 482 -10.83 -20.86 -4.82
N TYR A 483 -9.74 -21.07 -5.56
CA TYR A 483 -9.31 -20.21 -6.66
C TYR A 483 -9.49 -20.91 -8.00
N GLU A 484 -9.81 -20.13 -9.02
CA GLU A 484 -9.93 -20.59 -10.39
C GLU A 484 -9.05 -19.77 -11.30
N ILE A 485 -8.49 -20.42 -12.31
CA ILE A 485 -7.65 -19.81 -13.34
C ILE A 485 -8.15 -20.25 -14.69
N ARG A 486 -8.15 -19.35 -15.68
CA ARG A 486 -8.35 -19.66 -17.08
C ARG A 486 -7.32 -18.95 -17.94
N ILE A 487 -7.05 -19.52 -19.10
CA ILE A 487 -6.20 -18.90 -20.14
C ILE A 487 -7.11 -18.49 -21.28
N VAL A 488 -7.03 -17.22 -21.68
CA VAL A 488 -7.93 -16.68 -22.71
C VAL A 488 -7.17 -16.04 -23.85
N ASP A 489 -7.79 -16.08 -25.04
CA ASP A 489 -7.31 -15.36 -26.23
C ASP A 489 -7.60 -13.85 -26.14
N GLN A 490 -7.25 -13.10 -27.18
CA GLN A 490 -7.51 -11.66 -27.25
C GLN A 490 -9.02 -11.31 -27.28
N ALA A 491 -9.87 -12.27 -27.62
CA ALA A 491 -11.33 -12.11 -27.64
C ALA A 491 -12.00 -12.56 -26.34
N GLY A 492 -11.23 -12.95 -25.32
CA GLY A 492 -11.74 -13.43 -24.02
C GLY A 492 -12.25 -14.88 -24.04
N ARG A 493 -11.96 -15.67 -25.08
CA ARG A 493 -12.37 -17.08 -25.18
C ARG A 493 -11.31 -17.95 -24.52
N GLU A 494 -11.75 -18.89 -23.70
CA GLU A 494 -10.88 -19.84 -23.02
C GLU A 494 -10.17 -20.73 -24.05
N LEU A 495 -8.86 -20.91 -23.86
CA LEU A 495 -7.98 -21.68 -24.68
C LEU A 495 -7.82 -23.12 -24.11
N SER A 496 -7.43 -24.04 -25.00
CA SER A 496 -7.13 -25.42 -24.61
C SER A 496 -5.77 -25.53 -23.92
N ASP A 497 -5.55 -26.66 -23.23
CA ASP A 497 -4.24 -26.99 -22.67
C ASP A 497 -3.13 -26.79 -23.72
N ARG A 498 -1.98 -26.27 -23.25
CA ARG A 498 -0.77 -26.01 -24.05
C ARG A 498 -0.93 -24.93 -25.14
N GLU A 499 -1.92 -24.05 -25.01
CA GLU A 499 -2.06 -22.85 -25.81
C GLU A 499 -1.81 -21.60 -24.93
N GLU A 500 -0.88 -20.73 -25.35
CA GLU A 500 -0.54 -19.50 -24.66
C GLU A 500 -1.62 -18.44 -24.78
N GLY A 501 -1.99 -17.84 -23.69
CA GLY A 501 -2.93 -16.72 -23.65
C GLY A 501 -2.78 -15.87 -22.39
N ARG A 502 -3.70 -14.91 -22.21
CA ARG A 502 -3.76 -14.10 -21.00
C ARG A 502 -4.28 -14.94 -19.83
N LEU A 503 -3.59 -14.86 -18.72
CA LEU A 503 -4.01 -15.51 -17.49
C LEU A 503 -5.03 -14.63 -16.76
N GLU A 504 -6.21 -15.18 -16.56
CA GLU A 504 -7.26 -14.59 -15.74
C GLU A 504 -7.56 -15.48 -14.54
N PHE A 505 -7.92 -14.87 -13.42
CA PHE A 505 -8.19 -15.58 -12.18
C PHE A 505 -9.39 -15.00 -11.44
N ARG A 506 -9.97 -15.81 -10.55
CA ARG A 506 -10.93 -15.38 -9.54
C ARG A 506 -10.73 -16.17 -8.26
N GLY A 507 -11.13 -15.58 -7.11
CA GLY A 507 -11.01 -16.24 -5.81
C GLY A 507 -11.34 -15.30 -4.66
N PRO A 508 -11.42 -15.82 -3.43
CA PRO A 508 -11.90 -15.08 -2.28
C PRO A 508 -10.95 -13.95 -1.82
N SER A 509 -9.68 -13.99 -2.24
CA SER A 509 -8.71 -12.94 -1.93
C SER A 509 -8.57 -11.88 -3.03
N ALA A 510 -9.32 -12.01 -4.13
CA ALA A 510 -9.28 -11.05 -5.23
C ALA A 510 -9.65 -9.64 -4.74
N THR A 511 -8.85 -8.67 -5.15
CA THR A 511 -9.07 -7.27 -4.79
C THR A 511 -10.36 -6.71 -5.40
N SER A 512 -10.95 -5.71 -4.76
CA SER A 512 -12.02 -4.90 -5.35
C SER A 512 -11.50 -3.85 -6.36
N GLY A 513 -10.18 -3.70 -6.51
CA GLY A 513 -9.56 -2.80 -7.48
C GLY A 513 -8.45 -1.92 -6.92
N TYR A 514 -8.21 -0.81 -7.60
CA TYR A 514 -7.12 0.12 -7.28
C TYR A 514 -7.65 1.42 -6.69
N ILE A 515 -7.10 1.83 -5.55
CA ILE A 515 -7.50 3.08 -4.88
C ILE A 515 -7.33 4.28 -5.81
N GLY A 516 -8.39 5.09 -5.93
CA GLY A 516 -8.34 6.34 -6.71
C GLY A 516 -8.03 6.17 -8.21
N ASN A 517 -8.21 4.96 -8.77
CA ASN A 517 -7.94 4.68 -10.18
C ASN A 517 -9.04 3.83 -10.84
N PRO A 518 -10.23 4.40 -11.08
CA PRO A 518 -11.37 3.67 -11.64
C PRO A 518 -11.10 3.12 -13.05
N GLU A 519 -10.30 3.81 -13.86
CA GLU A 519 -9.93 3.36 -15.21
C GLU A 519 -9.06 2.09 -15.17
N ALA A 520 -8.06 2.05 -14.30
CA ALA A 520 -7.26 0.84 -14.15
C ALA A 520 -8.07 -0.29 -13.50
N THR A 521 -9.00 0.04 -12.60
CA THR A 521 -9.92 -0.93 -12.00
C THR A 521 -10.84 -1.54 -13.04
N SER A 522 -11.47 -0.75 -13.90
CA SER A 522 -12.35 -1.30 -14.95
C SER A 522 -11.63 -2.20 -15.96
N ARG A 523 -10.33 -1.96 -16.19
CA ARG A 523 -9.51 -2.81 -17.08
C ARG A 523 -9.01 -4.09 -16.39
N LEU A 524 -9.08 -4.15 -15.07
CA LEU A 524 -8.68 -5.33 -14.31
C LEU A 524 -9.72 -6.44 -14.42
N PHE A 525 -11.01 -6.08 -14.58
CA PHE A 525 -12.12 -7.01 -14.54
C PHE A 525 -12.63 -7.35 -15.95
N ASP A 526 -12.82 -8.66 -16.19
CA ASP A 526 -13.62 -9.20 -17.29
C ASP A 526 -14.77 -10.04 -16.68
N GLY A 527 -15.91 -9.39 -16.45
CA GLY A 527 -16.97 -9.95 -15.62
C GLY A 527 -16.49 -10.17 -14.17
N ASP A 528 -16.54 -11.42 -13.71
CA ASP A 528 -16.05 -11.82 -12.38
C ASP A 528 -14.57 -12.24 -12.36
N TRP A 529 -13.91 -12.20 -13.50
CA TRP A 529 -12.51 -12.57 -13.66
C TRP A 529 -11.60 -11.36 -13.62
N LEU A 530 -10.40 -11.54 -13.06
CA LEU A 530 -9.37 -10.50 -13.01
C LEU A 530 -8.23 -10.86 -13.99
N ASP A 531 -7.89 -9.93 -14.88
CA ASP A 531 -6.74 -10.04 -15.77
C ASP A 531 -5.43 -9.80 -15.02
N SER A 532 -4.58 -10.81 -14.89
CA SER A 532 -3.28 -10.70 -14.22
C SER A 532 -2.29 -9.80 -14.97
N GLY A 533 -2.47 -9.65 -16.28
CA GLY A 533 -1.52 -9.00 -17.18
C GLY A 533 -0.32 -9.88 -17.54
N ASP A 534 -0.35 -11.16 -17.17
CA ASP A 534 0.68 -12.16 -17.49
C ASP A 534 0.17 -13.13 -18.58
N LEU A 535 1.11 -13.65 -19.38
CA LEU A 535 0.86 -14.72 -20.34
C LEU A 535 1.27 -16.06 -19.74
N ALA A 536 0.46 -17.06 -20.01
CA ALA A 536 0.67 -18.42 -19.51
C ALA A 536 0.01 -19.47 -20.42
N TYR A 537 0.34 -20.73 -20.20
CA TYR A 537 -0.43 -21.87 -20.65
C TYR A 537 -0.62 -22.85 -19.50
N ILE A 538 -1.60 -23.74 -19.63
CA ILE A 538 -1.82 -24.83 -18.67
C ILE A 538 -1.39 -26.13 -19.36
N SER A 539 -0.72 -27.00 -18.60
CA SER A 539 -0.42 -28.36 -19.05
C SER A 539 -0.46 -29.32 -17.86
N GLY A 540 -1.30 -30.36 -17.97
CA GLY A 540 -1.48 -31.35 -16.89
C GLY A 540 -2.01 -30.73 -15.58
N GLY A 541 -2.73 -29.62 -15.64
CA GLY A 541 -3.27 -28.88 -14.52
C GLY A 541 -2.29 -27.86 -13.90
N ASP A 542 -1.01 -27.86 -14.29
CA ASP A 542 -0.03 -26.88 -13.82
C ASP A 542 0.01 -25.64 -14.73
N VAL A 543 0.21 -24.48 -14.14
CA VAL A 543 0.36 -23.20 -14.82
C VAL A 543 1.83 -22.95 -15.14
N TYR A 544 2.12 -22.59 -16.39
CA TYR A 544 3.44 -22.23 -16.89
C TYR A 544 3.42 -20.78 -17.34
N LEU A 545 4.12 -19.91 -16.61
CA LEU A 545 4.24 -18.49 -16.97
C LEU A 545 5.26 -18.33 -18.09
N THR A 546 4.91 -17.59 -19.12
CA THR A 546 5.78 -17.37 -20.27
C THR A 546 6.34 -15.95 -20.33
N SER A 547 5.49 -14.96 -20.10
CA SER A 547 5.90 -13.55 -20.11
C SER A 547 4.83 -12.65 -19.49
N ARG A 548 5.05 -11.34 -19.56
CA ARG A 548 3.99 -10.35 -19.39
C ARG A 548 3.46 -9.88 -20.74
N VAL A 549 2.16 -9.66 -20.83
CA VAL A 549 1.51 -9.15 -22.06
C VAL A 549 2.23 -7.92 -22.63
N LYS A 550 2.73 -7.03 -21.77
CA LYS A 550 3.40 -5.77 -22.16
C LYS A 550 4.90 -5.90 -22.42
N ASP A 551 5.49 -7.02 -22.08
CA ASP A 551 6.93 -7.24 -22.17
C ASP A 551 7.29 -8.06 -23.43
N VAL A 552 6.33 -8.81 -24.02
CA VAL A 552 6.53 -9.53 -25.28
C VAL A 552 6.80 -8.55 -26.41
N ILE A 553 7.83 -8.84 -27.20
CA ILE A 553 8.21 -8.07 -28.39
C ILE A 553 7.72 -8.85 -29.62
N ILE A 554 6.96 -8.19 -30.50
CA ILE A 554 6.44 -8.82 -31.72
C ILE A 554 7.34 -8.44 -32.90
N ARG A 555 8.06 -9.41 -33.45
CA ARG A 555 8.93 -9.19 -34.61
C ARG A 555 8.65 -10.20 -35.71
N ALA A 556 8.37 -9.71 -36.91
CA ALA A 556 8.08 -10.55 -38.08
C ALA A 556 7.04 -11.66 -37.81
N GLY A 557 6.01 -11.37 -37.02
CA GLY A 557 4.97 -12.33 -36.65
C GLY A 557 5.37 -13.40 -35.63
N ARG A 558 6.50 -13.20 -34.93
CA ARG A 558 6.95 -14.06 -33.83
C ARG A 558 6.90 -13.29 -32.50
N ASN A 559 6.53 -13.99 -31.45
CA ASN A 559 6.62 -13.53 -30.07
C ASN A 559 8.04 -13.78 -29.54
N ILE A 560 8.70 -12.71 -29.10
CA ILE A 560 10.03 -12.75 -28.53
C ILE A 560 9.92 -12.50 -27.04
N TYR A 561 10.49 -13.37 -26.26
CA TYR A 561 10.48 -13.33 -24.81
C TYR A 561 11.76 -12.70 -24.26
N PRO A 562 11.74 -11.45 -23.78
CA PRO A 562 12.94 -10.70 -23.37
C PRO A 562 13.79 -11.41 -22.32
N TYR A 563 13.17 -12.17 -21.44
CA TYR A 563 13.83 -12.82 -20.31
C TYR A 563 14.95 -13.78 -20.75
N GLU A 564 14.70 -14.58 -21.79
CA GLU A 564 15.68 -15.55 -22.29
C GLU A 564 16.96 -14.86 -22.79
N LEU A 565 16.81 -13.79 -23.57
CA LEU A 565 17.96 -13.01 -24.05
C LEU A 565 18.65 -12.25 -22.91
N GLU A 566 17.88 -11.73 -21.95
CA GLU A 566 18.43 -11.10 -20.73
C GLU A 566 19.30 -12.06 -19.93
N GLU A 567 18.87 -13.31 -19.78
CA GLU A 567 19.61 -14.35 -19.07
C GLU A 567 20.87 -14.74 -19.84
N ALA A 568 20.75 -15.07 -21.12
CA ALA A 568 21.87 -15.48 -21.96
C ALA A 568 22.95 -14.39 -22.10
N VAL A 569 22.55 -13.13 -22.29
CA VAL A 569 23.49 -11.99 -22.31
C VAL A 569 24.09 -11.75 -20.93
N GLY A 570 23.32 -11.95 -19.88
CA GLY A 570 23.76 -11.82 -18.48
C GLY A 570 24.82 -12.86 -18.08
N ASP A 571 24.92 -13.98 -18.76
CA ASP A 571 25.92 -15.02 -18.52
C ASP A 571 27.28 -14.73 -19.18
N ILE A 572 27.39 -13.70 -20.02
CA ILE A 572 28.65 -13.22 -20.54
C ILE A 572 29.49 -12.62 -19.39
N PRO A 573 30.72 -13.11 -19.14
CA PRO A 573 31.53 -12.70 -17.96
C PRO A 573 31.75 -11.19 -17.80
N GLU A 574 31.84 -10.43 -18.91
CA GLU A 574 32.04 -8.99 -18.94
C GLU A 574 30.77 -8.19 -18.71
N ILE A 575 29.61 -8.85 -18.74
CA ILE A 575 28.29 -8.26 -18.46
C ILE A 575 27.93 -8.49 -16.99
N ARG A 576 27.30 -7.50 -16.39
CA ARG A 576 26.78 -7.62 -15.03
C ARG A 576 25.53 -8.49 -15.01
N LYS A 577 25.67 -9.68 -14.44
CA LYS A 577 24.55 -10.64 -14.35
C LYS A 577 23.30 -10.02 -13.73
N GLY A 578 22.14 -10.26 -14.35
CA GLY A 578 20.86 -9.67 -13.95
C GLY A 578 20.73 -8.16 -14.19
N CYS A 579 21.69 -7.53 -14.89
CA CYS A 579 21.66 -6.10 -15.25
C CYS A 579 21.60 -5.92 -16.78
N VAL A 580 20.78 -6.73 -17.41
CA VAL A 580 20.45 -6.65 -18.85
C VAL A 580 18.99 -6.36 -18.97
N ALA A 581 18.58 -5.40 -19.78
CA ALA A 581 17.20 -5.10 -20.08
C ALA A 581 16.97 -5.22 -21.59
N VAL A 582 16.07 -6.09 -21.99
CA VAL A 582 15.63 -6.28 -23.36
C VAL A 582 14.20 -5.78 -23.52
N PHE A 583 13.93 -4.94 -24.49
CA PHE A 583 12.60 -4.38 -24.70
C PHE A 583 12.40 -3.94 -26.15
N GLY A 584 11.12 -3.97 -26.58
CA GLY A 584 10.72 -3.38 -27.84
C GLY A 584 10.61 -1.85 -27.77
N SER A 585 11.03 -1.14 -28.79
CA SER A 585 10.80 0.28 -28.99
C SER A 585 10.38 0.55 -30.42
N THR A 586 9.31 1.32 -30.62
CA THR A 586 8.84 1.66 -31.95
C THR A 586 9.70 2.78 -32.52
N ASP A 587 10.28 2.57 -33.69
CA ASP A 587 10.99 3.61 -34.42
C ASP A 587 9.99 4.66 -34.96
N PRO A 588 10.09 5.94 -34.54
CA PRO A 588 9.18 6.98 -35.00
C PRO A 588 9.17 7.21 -36.52
N ALA A 589 10.22 6.78 -37.22
CA ALA A 589 10.37 7.00 -38.65
C ALA A 589 9.75 5.87 -39.49
N SER A 590 9.78 4.63 -39.00
CA SER A 590 9.32 3.45 -39.76
C SER A 590 8.10 2.75 -39.19
N ASP A 591 7.66 3.13 -37.99
CA ASP A 591 6.61 2.47 -37.19
C ASP A 591 6.85 0.96 -36.96
N ILE A 592 8.14 0.53 -37.06
CA ILE A 592 8.56 -0.86 -36.86
C ILE A 592 9.06 -1.00 -35.41
N GLU A 593 8.65 -2.09 -34.76
CA GLU A 593 9.15 -2.43 -33.42
C GLU A 593 10.60 -2.94 -33.51
N GLN A 594 11.51 -2.21 -32.89
CA GLN A 594 12.95 -2.50 -32.78
C GLN A 594 13.25 -3.23 -31.49
N ILE A 595 14.20 -4.16 -31.50
CA ILE A 595 14.67 -4.89 -30.34
C ILE A 595 15.90 -4.17 -29.79
N ILE A 596 15.77 -3.69 -28.54
CA ILE A 596 16.82 -2.94 -27.85
C ILE A 596 17.37 -3.79 -26.71
N VAL A 597 18.67 -3.98 -26.71
CA VAL A 597 19.40 -4.62 -25.59
C VAL A 597 20.20 -3.55 -24.86
N VAL A 598 19.93 -3.35 -23.59
CA VAL A 598 20.73 -2.50 -22.70
C VAL A 598 21.43 -3.39 -21.69
N ALA A 599 22.75 -3.51 -21.78
CA ALA A 599 23.53 -4.35 -20.89
C ALA A 599 24.54 -3.52 -20.11
N GLU A 600 24.61 -3.73 -18.79
CA GLU A 600 25.59 -3.05 -17.96
C GLU A 600 26.93 -3.77 -18.00
N THR A 601 27.96 -3.03 -18.32
CA THR A 601 29.35 -3.50 -18.28
C THR A 601 30.25 -2.51 -17.57
N ARG A 602 31.39 -3.00 -17.07
CA ARG A 602 32.45 -2.18 -16.48
C ARG A 602 33.56 -1.89 -17.48
N GLN A 603 33.50 -2.52 -18.66
CA GLN A 603 34.44 -2.24 -19.73
C GLN A 603 34.35 -0.79 -20.19
N SER A 604 35.52 -0.20 -20.50
CA SER A 604 35.63 1.18 -21.01
C SER A 604 36.51 1.29 -22.24
N ASP A 605 37.25 0.23 -22.58
CA ASP A 605 38.04 0.16 -23.81
C ASP A 605 37.12 0.03 -25.04
N PRO A 606 37.20 0.93 -26.03
CA PRO A 606 36.34 0.91 -27.20
C PRO A 606 36.41 -0.39 -28.00
N ALA A 607 37.61 -0.98 -28.15
CA ALA A 607 37.77 -2.23 -28.91
C ALA A 607 37.13 -3.42 -28.17
N ALA A 608 37.26 -3.47 -26.84
CA ALA A 608 36.61 -4.48 -26.01
C ALA A 608 35.09 -4.31 -26.01
N LEU A 609 34.57 -3.07 -26.03
CA LEU A 609 33.12 -2.79 -26.12
C LEU A 609 32.55 -3.24 -27.48
N ASP A 610 33.26 -2.99 -28.60
CA ASP A 610 32.80 -3.43 -29.90
C ASP A 610 32.84 -4.97 -30.06
N ALA A 611 33.88 -5.62 -29.50
CA ALA A 611 33.91 -7.08 -29.42
C ALA A 611 32.75 -7.66 -28.58
N LEU A 612 32.41 -7.01 -27.48
CA LEU A 612 31.33 -7.41 -26.62
C LEU A 612 29.95 -7.25 -27.29
N LYS A 613 29.74 -6.15 -28.04
CA LYS A 613 28.52 -5.98 -28.87
C LYS A 613 28.41 -7.09 -29.91
N SER A 614 29.46 -7.37 -30.66
CA SER A 614 29.45 -8.43 -31.67
C SER A 614 29.16 -9.80 -31.06
N ARG A 615 29.62 -10.05 -29.83
CA ARG A 615 29.36 -11.29 -29.10
C ARG A 615 27.87 -11.37 -28.68
N ILE A 616 27.26 -10.24 -28.24
CA ILE A 616 25.83 -10.17 -27.93
C ILE A 616 25.00 -10.38 -29.20
N ASP A 617 25.39 -9.76 -30.32
CA ASP A 617 24.71 -9.92 -31.62
C ASP A 617 24.77 -11.37 -32.09
N THR A 618 25.90 -12.03 -31.98
CA THR A 618 26.06 -13.46 -32.34
C THR A 618 25.19 -14.31 -31.45
N LEU A 619 25.27 -14.09 -30.12
CA LEU A 619 24.47 -14.87 -29.17
C LEU A 619 22.95 -14.72 -29.40
N ALA A 620 22.48 -13.50 -29.67
CA ALA A 620 21.09 -13.24 -30.00
C ALA A 620 20.66 -13.91 -31.33
N SER A 621 21.55 -13.88 -32.32
CA SER A 621 21.30 -14.53 -33.62
C SER A 621 21.25 -16.04 -33.48
N ASP A 622 22.14 -16.62 -32.68
CA ASP A 622 22.17 -18.08 -32.44
C ASP A 622 20.94 -18.54 -31.63
N LEU A 623 20.50 -17.71 -30.64
CA LEU A 623 19.41 -18.05 -29.77
C LEU A 623 18.03 -17.83 -30.39
N GLN A 624 17.85 -16.71 -31.08
CA GLN A 624 16.54 -16.24 -31.57
C GLN A 624 16.43 -16.11 -33.09
N GLY A 625 17.51 -16.35 -33.81
CA GLY A 625 17.54 -16.28 -35.28
C GLY A 625 17.60 -14.87 -35.87
N PHE A 626 17.85 -13.85 -35.04
CA PHE A 626 18.02 -12.45 -35.50
C PHE A 626 18.88 -11.65 -34.51
N SER A 627 19.57 -10.63 -35.02
CA SER A 627 20.32 -9.67 -34.18
C SER A 627 19.40 -8.59 -33.64
N PRO A 628 19.65 -8.07 -32.45
CA PRO A 628 19.04 -6.85 -31.93
C PRO A 628 19.30 -5.66 -32.87
N ASP A 629 18.34 -4.74 -32.98
CA ASP A 629 18.52 -3.51 -33.75
C ASP A 629 19.52 -2.56 -33.08
N HIS A 630 19.52 -2.53 -31.74
CA HIS A 630 20.47 -1.73 -30.96
C HIS A 630 20.99 -2.47 -29.73
N VAL A 631 22.29 -2.62 -29.64
CA VAL A 631 22.99 -3.09 -28.43
C VAL A 631 23.66 -1.89 -27.77
N LEU A 632 23.20 -1.54 -26.59
CA LEU A 632 23.71 -0.44 -25.76
C LEU A 632 24.46 -0.99 -24.55
N LEU A 633 25.76 -0.84 -24.54
CA LEU A 633 26.59 -1.14 -23.39
C LEU A 633 26.66 0.10 -22.50
N ALA A 634 26.17 -0.02 -21.30
CA ALA A 634 25.98 1.08 -20.37
C ALA A 634 26.80 0.89 -19.09
N PRO A 635 27.21 1.98 -18.42
CA PRO A 635 27.87 1.87 -17.13
C PRO A 635 26.92 1.32 -16.06
N PRO A 636 27.48 0.77 -14.96
CA PRO A 636 26.68 0.28 -13.84
C PRO A 636 25.61 1.28 -13.35
N HIS A 637 24.45 0.75 -12.94
CA HIS A 637 23.27 1.50 -12.47
C HIS A 637 22.45 2.22 -13.54
N THR A 638 22.61 1.86 -14.79
CA THR A 638 21.78 2.35 -15.91
C THR A 638 20.49 1.55 -16.03
N VAL A 639 20.54 0.23 -15.85
CA VAL A 639 19.36 -0.64 -15.86
C VAL A 639 18.56 -0.45 -14.57
N LEU A 640 17.37 0.10 -14.72
CA LEU A 640 16.52 0.40 -13.57
C LEU A 640 15.84 -0.87 -13.03
N LYS A 641 15.89 -1.03 -11.70
CA LYS A 641 15.30 -2.15 -10.98
C LYS A 641 14.29 -1.70 -9.93
N THR A 642 13.43 -2.62 -9.53
CA THR A 642 12.56 -2.45 -8.35
C THR A 642 13.36 -2.63 -7.05
N SER A 643 12.74 -2.33 -5.91
CA SER A 643 13.31 -2.65 -4.58
C SER A 643 13.52 -4.16 -4.36
N SER A 644 12.78 -4.99 -5.10
CA SER A 644 12.91 -6.45 -5.10
C SER A 644 13.86 -6.99 -6.18
N GLY A 645 14.65 -6.14 -6.84
CA GLY A 645 15.65 -6.55 -7.84
C GLY A 645 15.15 -6.75 -9.27
N LYS A 646 13.83 -6.72 -9.54
CA LYS A 646 13.23 -6.93 -10.88
C LYS A 646 13.59 -5.80 -11.85
N ILE A 647 13.89 -6.15 -13.10
CA ILE A 647 14.14 -5.18 -14.17
C ILE A 647 12.86 -4.40 -14.50
N ARG A 648 12.98 -3.10 -14.56
CA ARG A 648 11.90 -2.18 -14.94
C ARG A 648 12.00 -1.83 -16.43
N ARG A 649 11.68 -2.80 -17.32
CA ARG A 649 11.81 -2.66 -18.79
C ARG A 649 11.16 -1.39 -19.33
N ALA A 650 9.91 -1.11 -18.93
CA ALA A 650 9.22 0.11 -19.35
C ALA A 650 9.95 1.41 -18.93
N ALA A 651 10.62 1.43 -17.79
CA ALA A 651 11.40 2.58 -17.35
C ALA A 651 12.74 2.68 -18.12
N CYS A 652 13.38 1.55 -18.41
CA CYS A 652 14.57 1.50 -19.26
C CYS A 652 14.24 1.95 -20.69
N ARG A 653 13.11 1.48 -21.27
CA ARG A 653 12.58 1.95 -22.55
C ARG A 653 12.36 3.46 -22.58
N GLN A 654 11.73 4.05 -21.54
CA GLN A 654 11.55 5.50 -21.45
C GLN A 654 12.88 6.28 -21.36
N LEU A 655 13.91 5.71 -20.73
CA LEU A 655 15.24 6.33 -20.70
C LEU A 655 15.89 6.30 -22.08
N TYR A 656 15.72 5.18 -22.82
CA TYR A 656 16.21 5.02 -24.19
C TYR A 656 15.55 6.02 -25.12
N GLU A 657 14.21 6.05 -25.18
CA GLU A 657 13.41 6.95 -26.03
C GLU A 657 13.68 8.44 -25.75
N LYS A 658 14.09 8.79 -24.52
CA LYS A 658 14.50 10.16 -24.15
C LYS A 658 15.97 10.45 -24.40
N GLY A 659 16.77 9.53 -24.94
CA GLY A 659 18.20 9.68 -25.18
C GLY A 659 18.99 9.94 -23.90
N ARG A 660 18.61 9.31 -22.77
CA ARG A 660 19.21 9.57 -21.46
C ARG A 660 19.99 8.39 -20.88
N ILE A 661 20.19 7.33 -21.64
CA ILE A 661 20.93 6.15 -21.17
C ILE A 661 22.38 6.50 -20.81
N ASP A 662 23.03 7.41 -21.54
CA ASP A 662 24.43 7.81 -21.32
C ASP A 662 24.62 8.95 -20.31
N ARG A 663 23.55 9.53 -19.75
CA ARG A 663 23.69 10.67 -18.84
C ARG A 663 23.98 10.21 -17.42
N ARG A 664 25.22 10.49 -16.95
CA ARG A 664 25.66 10.30 -15.56
C ARG A 664 24.69 10.96 -14.56
N SER A 665 24.34 10.26 -13.49
CA SER A 665 23.49 10.80 -12.43
C SER A 665 24.14 12.04 -11.79
N ARG A 666 23.32 13.06 -11.51
CA ARG A 666 23.78 14.32 -10.90
C ARG A 666 24.12 14.13 -9.42
N PRO A 667 25.01 14.93 -8.81
CA PRO A 667 25.35 14.85 -7.40
C PRO A 667 24.15 14.93 -6.47
N ALA A 668 24.13 14.16 -5.37
CA ALA A 668 23.01 14.12 -4.44
C ALA A 668 22.67 15.50 -3.86
N TRP A 669 23.68 16.29 -3.50
CA TRP A 669 23.46 17.66 -3.00
C TRP A 669 22.75 18.54 -4.03
N TRP A 670 23.06 18.39 -5.32
CA TRP A 670 22.42 19.13 -6.40
C TRP A 670 20.99 18.67 -6.63
N GLN A 671 20.72 17.36 -6.53
CA GLN A 671 19.36 16.81 -6.55
C GLN A 671 18.52 17.37 -5.40
N VAL A 672 19.07 17.38 -4.18
CA VAL A 672 18.43 17.95 -2.99
C VAL A 672 18.24 19.47 -3.13
N ALA A 673 19.25 20.20 -3.60
CA ALA A 673 19.15 21.66 -3.81
C ALA A 673 18.05 22.00 -4.84
N ARG A 674 18.02 21.28 -5.96
CA ARG A 674 17.01 21.45 -6.99
C ARG A 674 15.60 21.13 -6.47
N LEU A 675 15.46 20.03 -5.71
CA LEU A 675 14.19 19.65 -5.10
C LEU A 675 13.75 20.67 -4.05
N ARG A 676 14.66 21.21 -3.23
CA ARG A 676 14.35 22.30 -2.29
C ARG A 676 13.87 23.55 -3.01
N LEU A 677 14.54 23.95 -4.08
CA LEU A 677 14.13 25.11 -4.90
C LEU A 677 12.78 24.87 -5.60
N ALA A 678 12.59 23.68 -6.18
CA ALA A 678 11.33 23.30 -6.80
C ALA A 678 10.18 23.21 -5.77
N GLY A 679 10.48 22.85 -4.52
CA GLY A 679 9.52 22.82 -3.41
C GLY A 679 9.08 24.20 -2.87
N LEU A 680 9.77 25.28 -3.23
CA LEU A 680 9.42 26.63 -2.79
C LEU A 680 8.10 27.10 -3.43
N GLY A 681 7.86 26.79 -4.70
CA GLY A 681 6.62 27.12 -5.40
C GLY A 681 5.36 26.49 -4.77
N PRO A 682 5.34 25.16 -4.53
CA PRO A 682 4.27 24.52 -3.80
C PRO A 682 4.07 25.04 -2.37
N ARG A 683 5.18 25.33 -1.63
CA ARG A 683 5.11 25.93 -0.27
C ARG A 683 4.48 27.31 -0.30
N TRP A 684 4.87 28.16 -1.23
CA TRP A 684 4.31 29.49 -1.37
C TRP A 684 2.82 29.45 -1.75
N ARG A 685 2.42 28.55 -2.65
CA ARG A 685 1.01 28.32 -2.99
C ARG A 685 0.21 27.85 -1.79
N ARG A 686 0.75 26.92 -0.98
CA ARG A 686 0.12 26.44 0.25
C ARG A 686 -0.04 27.55 1.28
N SER A 687 1.03 28.33 1.56
CA SER A 687 0.97 29.47 2.46
C SER A 687 -0.05 30.52 2.00
N ARG A 688 -0.10 30.80 0.71
CA ARG A 688 -1.08 31.73 0.13
C ARG A 688 -2.52 31.22 0.27
N ARG A 689 -2.75 29.89 0.07
CA ARG A 689 -4.08 29.30 0.33
C ARG A 689 -4.46 29.39 1.80
N THR A 690 -3.57 29.00 2.69
CA THR A 690 -3.82 29.07 4.15
C THR A 690 -4.10 30.50 4.61
N LEU A 691 -3.35 31.50 4.11
CA LEU A 691 -3.61 32.91 4.39
C LEU A 691 -4.95 33.37 3.79
N GLY A 692 -5.30 32.87 2.61
CA GLY A 692 -6.60 33.13 1.97
C GLY A 692 -7.76 32.55 2.79
N ASP A 693 -7.63 31.31 3.26
CA ASP A 693 -8.64 30.65 4.09
C ASP A 693 -8.80 31.36 5.46
N LEU A 694 -7.67 31.74 6.09
CA LEU A 694 -7.67 32.56 7.31
C LEU A 694 -8.35 33.89 7.10
N GLY A 695 -8.02 34.58 6.01
CA GLY A 695 -8.65 35.86 5.64
C GLY A 695 -10.15 35.70 5.39
N TYR A 696 -10.56 34.63 4.70
CA TYR A 696 -11.97 34.32 4.49
C TYR A 696 -12.70 34.02 5.80
N ALA A 697 -12.12 33.19 6.67
CA ALA A 697 -12.71 32.87 7.96
C ALA A 697 -12.88 34.13 8.83
N ALA A 698 -11.86 34.99 8.92
CA ALA A 698 -11.92 36.26 9.62
C ALA A 698 -13.04 37.15 9.05
N TYR A 699 -13.13 37.22 7.74
CA TYR A 699 -14.19 37.96 7.06
C TYR A 699 -15.60 37.43 7.42
N VAL A 700 -15.80 36.11 7.36
CA VAL A 700 -17.08 35.48 7.71
C VAL A 700 -17.45 35.76 9.17
N TYR A 701 -16.49 35.72 10.12
CA TYR A 701 -16.74 36.06 11.51
C TYR A 701 -17.11 37.52 11.71
N VAL A 702 -16.52 38.45 10.96
CA VAL A 702 -16.92 39.86 11.00
C VAL A 702 -18.35 40.02 10.50
N VAL A 703 -18.72 39.41 9.37
CA VAL A 703 -20.09 39.42 8.84
C VAL A 703 -21.08 38.82 9.85
N PHE A 704 -20.72 37.68 10.44
CA PHE A 704 -21.54 37.05 11.49
C PHE A 704 -21.73 37.93 12.70
N GLY A 705 -20.64 38.57 13.18
CA GLY A 705 -20.67 39.52 14.28
C GLY A 705 -21.52 40.76 14.02
N MET A 706 -21.68 41.18 12.77
CA MET A 706 -22.58 42.28 12.37
C MET A 706 -24.06 41.88 12.32
N ILE A 707 -24.33 40.64 11.83
CA ILE A 707 -25.73 40.19 11.60
C ILE A 707 -26.33 39.59 12.87
N LEU A 708 -25.54 38.86 13.68
CA LEU A 708 -26.02 38.18 14.88
C LEU A 708 -26.73 39.11 15.90
N PRO A 709 -26.23 40.32 16.21
CA PRO A 709 -26.91 41.22 17.14
C PRO A 709 -28.29 41.65 16.65
N VAL A 710 -28.46 41.86 15.34
CA VAL A 710 -29.74 42.20 14.71
C VAL A 710 -30.76 41.05 14.88
N ALA A 711 -30.31 39.81 14.63
CA ALA A 711 -31.13 38.60 14.80
C ALA A 711 -31.54 38.40 16.26
N LEU A 712 -30.61 38.57 17.21
CA LEU A 712 -30.85 38.44 18.63
C LEU A 712 -31.79 39.52 19.19
N LEU A 713 -31.61 40.74 18.74
CA LEU A 713 -32.50 41.89 19.11
C LEU A 713 -33.92 41.64 18.60
N ALA A 714 -34.07 41.16 17.36
CA ALA A 714 -35.37 40.80 16.81
C ALA A 714 -36.05 39.68 17.62
N LEU A 715 -35.29 38.64 17.99
CA LEU A 715 -35.80 37.59 18.85
C LEU A 715 -36.22 38.08 20.26
N ALA A 716 -35.51 39.05 20.82
CA ALA A 716 -35.83 39.60 22.14
C ALA A 716 -37.06 40.47 22.13
N VAL A 717 -37.17 41.35 21.11
CA VAL A 717 -38.19 42.45 21.10
C VAL A 717 -39.48 42.12 20.38
N LEU A 718 -39.41 41.34 19.27
CA LEU A 718 -40.60 41.05 18.46
C LEU A 718 -41.54 40.07 19.14
N PRO A 719 -42.85 40.37 19.26
CA PRO A 719 -43.79 39.48 19.99
C PRO A 719 -44.28 38.29 19.16
N ARG A 720 -44.47 38.47 17.83
CA ARG A 720 -45.04 37.44 16.96
C ARG A 720 -44.00 36.51 16.33
N LEU A 721 -44.25 35.17 16.31
CA LEU A 721 -43.38 34.18 15.73
C LEU A 721 -43.12 34.44 14.25
N SER A 722 -44.13 34.80 13.46
CA SER A 722 -44.00 35.11 12.03
C SER A 722 -43.04 36.24 11.74
N THR A 723 -43.07 37.30 12.54
CA THR A 723 -42.14 38.44 12.37
C THR A 723 -40.73 38.08 12.81
N ARG A 724 -40.56 37.31 13.88
CA ARG A 724 -39.24 36.78 14.28
C ARG A 724 -38.65 35.91 13.17
N TRP A 725 -39.45 35.01 12.61
CA TRP A 725 -39.06 34.12 11.52
C TRP A 725 -38.62 34.91 10.29
N ALA A 726 -39.41 35.95 9.89
CA ALA A 726 -39.05 36.76 8.74
C ALA A 726 -37.69 37.46 8.90
N VAL A 727 -37.40 38.00 10.11
CA VAL A 727 -36.10 38.66 10.37
C VAL A 727 -34.96 37.62 10.43
N LEU A 728 -35.16 36.46 11.07
CA LEU A 728 -34.16 35.42 11.10
C LEU A 728 -33.86 34.87 9.69
N ARG A 729 -34.89 34.62 8.90
CA ARG A 729 -34.74 34.19 7.51
C ARG A 729 -33.98 35.24 6.68
N TRP A 730 -34.31 36.52 6.82
CA TRP A 730 -33.59 37.59 6.19
C TRP A 730 -32.11 37.60 6.66
N SER A 731 -31.86 37.53 7.97
CA SER A 731 -30.51 37.49 8.55
C SER A 731 -29.70 36.32 8.01
N ALA A 732 -30.28 35.10 7.96
CA ALA A 732 -29.63 33.93 7.42
C ALA A 732 -29.27 34.09 5.93
N ARG A 733 -30.22 34.66 5.13
CA ARG A 733 -29.95 34.96 3.71
C ARG A 733 -28.85 35.97 3.53
N GLN A 734 -28.85 37.07 4.34
CA GLN A 734 -27.80 38.08 4.26
C GLN A 734 -26.44 37.52 4.68
N LEU A 735 -26.41 36.69 5.71
CA LEU A 735 -25.18 36.00 6.15
C LEU A 735 -24.59 35.14 5.01
N LEU A 736 -25.40 34.27 4.40
CA LEU A 736 -24.94 33.41 3.30
C LEU A 736 -24.51 34.27 2.07
N ARG A 737 -25.27 35.31 1.75
CA ARG A 737 -24.98 36.21 0.62
C ARG A 737 -23.68 36.97 0.83
N LEU A 738 -23.52 37.57 2.00
CA LEU A 738 -22.30 38.35 2.34
C LEU A 738 -21.12 37.42 2.51
N ALA A 739 -21.28 36.23 3.15
CA ALA A 739 -20.24 35.20 3.23
C ALA A 739 -19.89 34.60 1.85
N ARG A 740 -20.59 35.01 0.79
CA ARG A 740 -20.38 34.51 -0.58
C ARG A 740 -20.47 32.99 -0.68
N VAL A 741 -21.37 32.36 0.08
CA VAL A 741 -21.67 30.92 0.01
C VAL A 741 -22.75 30.74 -1.06
N PRO A 742 -22.44 30.17 -2.24
CA PRO A 742 -23.44 29.91 -3.27
C PRO A 742 -24.44 28.86 -2.76
N LEU A 743 -25.72 29.17 -2.79
CA LEU A 743 -26.82 28.30 -2.37
C LEU A 743 -27.64 27.91 -3.61
N LEU A 744 -27.61 26.62 -3.95
CA LEU A 744 -28.38 26.05 -5.05
C LEU A 744 -29.59 25.34 -4.43
N VAL A 745 -30.81 25.77 -4.76
CA VAL A 745 -32.05 25.20 -4.25
C VAL A 745 -32.84 24.64 -5.43
N GLN A 746 -33.26 23.36 -5.30
CA GLN A 746 -34.08 22.64 -6.29
C GLN A 746 -35.29 22.03 -5.60
N GLY A 747 -36.43 21.95 -6.29
CA GLY A 747 -37.67 21.35 -5.77
C GLY A 747 -38.42 22.21 -4.78
N SER A 748 -38.25 23.55 -4.84
CA SER A 748 -38.99 24.49 -3.94
C SER A 748 -40.52 24.37 -4.07
N GLU A 749 -40.99 23.94 -5.22
CA GLU A 749 -42.41 23.66 -5.55
C GLU A 749 -42.98 22.47 -4.79
N ASN A 750 -42.15 21.59 -4.25
CA ASN A 750 -42.54 20.42 -3.47
C ASN A 750 -42.92 20.77 -2.02
N LEU A 751 -42.72 22.01 -1.57
CA LEU A 751 -43.16 22.44 -0.24
C LEU A 751 -44.65 22.74 -0.27
N PRO A 752 -45.44 22.12 0.65
CA PRO A 752 -46.87 22.37 0.71
C PRO A 752 -47.20 23.85 0.97
N GLU A 753 -48.12 24.42 0.18
CA GLU A 753 -48.51 25.82 0.32
C GLU A 753 -49.07 26.16 1.71
N ASN A 754 -49.82 25.24 2.29
CA ASN A 754 -50.45 25.36 3.63
C ASN A 754 -49.48 25.11 4.78
N GLY A 755 -48.23 24.72 4.49
CA GLY A 755 -47.20 24.42 5.49
C GLY A 755 -47.43 23.14 6.33
N ALA A 756 -48.56 22.45 6.21
CA ALA A 756 -48.86 21.25 6.98
C ALA A 756 -48.06 20.03 6.47
N CYS A 757 -46.86 19.82 7.00
CA CYS A 757 -45.98 18.68 6.66
C CYS A 757 -44.94 18.38 7.75
N VAL A 758 -44.35 17.20 7.68
CA VAL A 758 -43.17 16.82 8.45
C VAL A 758 -41.96 16.86 7.54
N VAL A 759 -41.09 17.84 7.74
CA VAL A 759 -39.86 17.99 6.99
C VAL A 759 -38.76 17.13 7.62
N VAL A 760 -38.08 16.37 6.80
CA VAL A 760 -37.00 15.46 7.24
C VAL A 760 -35.71 15.75 6.42
N ALA A 761 -34.60 16.07 7.08
CA ALA A 761 -33.34 16.30 6.41
C ALA A 761 -32.22 15.45 6.99
N ASN A 762 -31.16 15.21 6.18
CA ASN A 762 -29.88 14.75 6.68
C ASN A 762 -29.18 15.82 7.50
N HIS A 763 -28.24 15.41 8.37
CA HIS A 763 -27.52 16.34 9.27
C HIS A 763 -26.02 16.16 9.12
N ALA A 764 -25.34 17.18 8.62
CA ALA A 764 -23.92 17.12 8.29
C ALA A 764 -23.08 18.25 8.90
N SER A 765 -23.75 19.32 9.40
CA SER A 765 -23.06 20.53 9.88
C SER A 765 -23.95 21.38 10.80
N TYR A 766 -23.36 22.20 11.65
CA TYR A 766 -24.05 23.26 12.38
C TYR A 766 -24.73 24.29 11.46
N LEU A 767 -24.31 24.37 10.19
CA LEU A 767 -24.94 25.27 9.20
C LEU A 767 -26.30 24.75 8.72
N ASP A 768 -26.63 23.48 8.89
CA ASP A 768 -27.84 22.87 8.33
C ASP A 768 -29.11 23.59 8.79
N GLY A 769 -29.21 23.89 10.08
CA GLY A 769 -30.33 24.67 10.63
C GLY A 769 -30.43 26.09 10.04
N LEU A 770 -29.29 26.74 9.83
CA LEU A 770 -29.24 28.08 9.21
C LEU A 770 -29.65 28.06 7.73
N ILE A 771 -29.20 27.04 6.99
CA ILE A 771 -29.56 26.83 5.59
C ILE A 771 -31.07 26.60 5.46
N LEU A 772 -31.64 25.70 6.27
CA LEU A 772 -33.08 25.44 6.27
C LEU A 772 -33.90 26.68 6.65
N LEU A 773 -33.46 27.41 7.66
CA LEU A 773 -34.06 28.68 8.03
C LEU A 773 -34.07 29.70 6.87
N SER A 774 -33.04 29.72 6.04
CA SER A 774 -32.93 30.63 4.90
C SER A 774 -33.88 30.32 3.75
N ILE A 775 -34.25 29.02 3.55
CA ILE A 775 -35.02 28.54 2.39
C ILE A 775 -36.50 28.38 2.69
N LEU A 776 -36.85 27.89 3.89
CA LEU A 776 -38.25 27.59 4.23
C LEU A 776 -39.12 28.85 4.23
N PRO A 777 -40.24 28.84 3.51
CA PRO A 777 -41.04 30.06 3.29
C PRO A 777 -41.86 30.47 4.51
N TYR A 778 -42.19 29.56 5.38
CA TYR A 778 -43.04 29.70 6.58
C TYR A 778 -42.32 29.23 7.86
N PRO A 779 -42.77 29.65 9.05
CA PRO A 779 -42.22 29.19 10.31
C PRO A 779 -42.42 27.69 10.48
N VAL A 780 -41.32 26.97 10.85
CA VAL A 780 -41.32 25.55 11.20
C VAL A 780 -40.87 25.38 12.64
N SER A 781 -41.46 24.40 13.34
CA SER A 781 -41.00 24.00 14.68
C SER A 781 -39.88 22.95 14.54
N PHE A 782 -38.63 23.34 14.85
CA PHE A 782 -37.52 22.38 14.92
C PHE A 782 -37.72 21.42 16.07
N VAL A 783 -37.31 20.16 15.86
CA VAL A 783 -37.28 19.15 16.93
C VAL A 783 -35.82 18.95 17.34
N ALA A 784 -35.51 19.23 18.60
CA ALA A 784 -34.18 19.24 19.17
C ALA A 784 -34.05 18.30 20.37
N LYS A 785 -32.81 17.95 20.74
CA LYS A 785 -32.49 17.12 21.91
C LYS A 785 -32.86 17.82 23.21
N ALA A 786 -33.36 17.06 24.19
CA ALA A 786 -33.75 17.58 25.50
C ALA A 786 -32.57 18.20 26.27
N GLU A 787 -31.33 17.68 26.07
CA GLU A 787 -30.12 18.17 26.74
C GLU A 787 -29.79 19.64 26.42
N LEU A 788 -30.32 20.18 25.32
CA LEU A 788 -30.19 21.59 24.99
C LEU A 788 -31.01 22.54 25.90
N ARG A 789 -31.91 21.99 26.72
CA ARG A 789 -32.66 22.72 27.77
C ARG A 789 -31.74 23.22 28.89
N ASP A 790 -30.67 22.44 29.19
CA ASP A 790 -29.78 22.73 30.31
C ASP A 790 -28.75 23.83 29.96
N GLN A 791 -28.68 24.20 28.68
CA GLN A 791 -27.81 25.27 28.20
C GLN A 791 -28.59 26.60 28.08
N PRO A 792 -28.27 27.63 28.89
CA PRO A 792 -29.13 28.81 29.03
C PRO A 792 -29.33 29.59 27.72
N PHE A 793 -28.27 29.80 26.93
CA PHE A 793 -28.36 30.55 25.68
C PHE A 793 -29.05 29.78 24.54
N PRO A 794 -28.64 28.51 24.22
CA PRO A 794 -29.35 27.69 23.26
C PRO A 794 -30.83 27.48 23.65
N HIS A 795 -31.15 27.23 24.90
CA HIS A 795 -32.51 27.08 25.35
C HIS A 795 -33.37 28.34 25.08
N TRP A 796 -32.87 29.52 25.48
CA TRP A 796 -33.55 30.81 25.24
C TRP A 796 -33.80 31.03 23.74
N PHE A 797 -32.79 30.82 22.91
CA PHE A 797 -32.84 30.98 21.46
C PHE A 797 -33.88 30.03 20.83
N LEU A 798 -33.76 28.72 21.09
CA LEU A 798 -34.60 27.68 20.53
C LEU A 798 -36.04 27.81 20.98
N LYS A 799 -36.29 28.20 22.22
CA LYS A 799 -37.65 28.49 22.73
C LYS A 799 -38.31 29.66 21.97
N ARG A 800 -37.55 30.66 21.60
CA ARG A 800 -38.06 31.86 20.90
C ARG A 800 -38.43 31.58 19.43
N ILE A 801 -37.95 30.50 18.83
CA ILE A 801 -38.32 30.04 17.50
C ILE A 801 -39.25 28.85 17.52
N ASP A 802 -39.87 28.59 18.67
CA ASP A 802 -40.88 27.53 18.86
C ASP A 802 -40.31 26.09 18.69
N THR A 803 -39.06 25.84 19.04
CA THR A 803 -38.43 24.52 18.98
C THR A 803 -39.04 23.56 19.99
N GLN A 804 -39.29 22.32 19.57
CA GLN A 804 -39.79 21.24 20.42
C GLN A 804 -38.61 20.39 20.92
N PHE A 805 -38.58 20.08 22.20
CA PHE A 805 -37.54 19.25 22.82
C PHE A 805 -38.04 17.83 23.11
N VAL A 806 -37.28 16.83 22.66
CA VAL A 806 -37.65 15.41 22.77
C VAL A 806 -36.55 14.63 23.48
N GLU A 807 -36.95 13.78 24.43
CA GLU A 807 -36.13 12.79 25.09
C GLU A 807 -35.90 11.61 24.14
N ARG A 808 -34.66 11.08 24.07
CA ARG A 808 -34.30 9.99 23.15
C ARG A 808 -34.14 8.63 23.81
N PHE A 809 -33.78 8.63 25.08
CA PHE A 809 -33.37 7.41 25.76
C PHE A 809 -34.48 6.78 26.62
N ASP A 810 -35.56 7.52 26.88
CA ASP A 810 -36.73 7.01 27.65
C ASP A 810 -37.89 6.68 26.69
N VAL A 811 -38.25 5.38 26.58
CA VAL A 811 -39.30 4.88 25.68
C VAL A 811 -40.69 5.43 26.03
N GLN A 812 -40.98 5.62 27.35
CA GLN A 812 -42.28 6.15 27.78
C GLN A 812 -42.39 7.67 27.51
N GLN A 813 -41.33 8.41 27.84
CA GLN A 813 -41.29 9.85 27.56
C GLN A 813 -41.18 10.14 26.06
N GLY A 814 -40.52 9.27 25.29
CA GLY A 814 -40.49 9.32 23.82
C GLY A 814 -41.86 9.20 23.19
N LYS A 815 -42.74 8.28 23.65
CA LYS A 815 -44.12 8.12 23.18
C LYS A 815 -44.97 9.34 23.54
N ALA A 816 -44.86 9.87 24.76
CA ALA A 816 -45.56 11.10 25.17
C ALA A 816 -45.08 12.33 24.37
N GLY A 817 -43.81 12.39 24.00
CA GLY A 817 -43.21 13.39 23.12
C GLY A 817 -43.77 13.33 21.71
N ALA A 818 -43.83 12.13 21.10
CA ALA A 818 -44.37 11.91 19.77
C ALA A 818 -45.86 12.33 19.70
N ARG A 819 -46.66 11.98 20.68
CA ARG A 819 -48.09 12.41 20.75
C ARG A 819 -48.27 13.93 20.87
N ARG A 820 -47.41 14.62 21.61
CA ARG A 820 -47.40 16.09 21.67
C ARG A 820 -47.04 16.72 20.32
N LEU A 821 -46.05 16.14 19.64
CA LEU A 821 -45.68 16.58 18.32
C LEU A 821 -46.77 16.30 17.30
N ALA A 822 -47.40 15.14 17.34
CA ALA A 822 -48.51 14.79 16.47
C ALA A 822 -49.70 15.75 16.66
N LYS A 823 -50.04 16.11 17.91
CA LYS A 823 -51.11 17.10 18.19
C LYS A 823 -50.76 18.48 17.58
N LYS A 824 -49.48 18.94 17.70
CA LYS A 824 -49.03 20.21 17.15
C LYS A 824 -49.00 20.20 15.62
N ALA A 825 -48.63 19.07 15.04
CA ALA A 825 -48.64 18.85 13.60
C ALA A 825 -50.11 18.87 13.07
N TYR A 826 -51.02 18.24 13.78
CA TYR A 826 -52.46 18.26 13.48
C TYR A 826 -53.07 19.67 13.54
N GLU A 827 -52.54 20.56 14.39
CA GLU A 827 -52.92 21.97 14.48
C GLU A 827 -52.35 22.79 13.29
N GLY A 828 -51.73 22.14 12.32
CA GLY A 828 -51.16 22.75 11.09
C GLY A 828 -49.80 23.38 11.24
N VAL A 829 -49.05 23.06 12.30
CA VAL A 829 -47.68 23.54 12.50
C VAL A 829 -46.68 22.61 11.84
N PRO A 830 -45.88 23.05 10.83
CA PRO A 830 -44.88 22.23 10.20
C PRO A 830 -43.78 21.86 11.20
N LEU A 831 -43.37 20.58 11.18
CA LEU A 831 -42.30 20.08 12.04
C LEU A 831 -41.05 19.79 11.20
N MET A 832 -39.88 20.13 11.74
CA MET A 832 -38.61 19.89 11.10
C MET A 832 -37.71 18.97 11.91
N PHE A 833 -37.34 17.83 11.32
CA PHE A 833 -36.49 16.82 11.95
C PHE A 833 -35.20 16.64 11.18
N PHE A 834 -34.12 16.54 11.92
CA PHE A 834 -32.91 15.91 11.43
C PHE A 834 -32.99 14.43 11.80
N ALA A 835 -33.34 13.58 10.82
CA ALA A 835 -33.73 12.19 11.08
C ALA A 835 -32.59 11.31 11.64
N GLU A 836 -31.35 11.66 11.38
CA GLU A 836 -30.16 11.01 11.93
C GLU A 836 -29.98 11.33 13.42
N GLY A 837 -30.57 12.39 13.86
CA GLY A 837 -30.55 12.85 15.23
C GLY A 837 -29.21 13.36 15.76
N THR A 838 -28.12 13.08 15.10
CA THR A 838 -26.76 13.60 15.33
C THR A 838 -26.05 13.71 13.99
N PHE A 839 -24.92 14.38 13.96
CA PHE A 839 -24.07 14.36 12.80
C PHE A 839 -22.65 14.01 13.19
N THR A 840 -21.96 13.35 12.28
CA THR A 840 -20.60 12.87 12.47
C THR A 840 -19.61 13.68 11.64
N ARG A 841 -18.36 13.54 12.00
CA ARG A 841 -17.21 14.09 11.27
C ARG A 841 -17.04 13.46 9.89
N TYR A 842 -17.51 12.21 9.73
CA TYR A 842 -17.32 11.41 8.53
C TYR A 842 -18.44 11.63 7.52
N PRO A 843 -18.15 11.53 6.21
CA PRO A 843 -19.19 11.50 5.20
C PRO A 843 -19.98 10.18 5.30
N GLY A 844 -21.29 10.30 5.14
CA GLY A 844 -22.20 9.18 5.14
C GLY A 844 -23.53 9.49 5.84
N LEU A 845 -24.59 8.81 5.40
CA LEU A 845 -25.93 8.95 5.94
C LEU A 845 -26.16 7.94 7.06
N LEU A 846 -26.31 8.41 8.28
CA LEU A 846 -26.60 7.58 9.45
C LEU A 846 -28.00 6.95 9.39
N PRO A 847 -28.28 5.91 10.22
CA PRO A 847 -29.64 5.37 10.36
C PRO A 847 -30.64 6.45 10.78
N PHE A 848 -31.83 6.40 10.20
CA PHE A 848 -32.92 7.33 10.55
C PHE A 848 -33.72 6.84 11.77
N HIS A 849 -33.91 7.73 12.74
CA HIS A 849 -34.79 7.52 13.87
C HIS A 849 -36.26 7.59 13.47
N MET A 850 -37.11 6.78 14.10
CA MET A 850 -38.53 6.65 13.75
C MET A 850 -39.42 7.83 14.15
N GLY A 851 -38.98 8.71 15.07
CA GLY A 851 -39.82 9.75 15.67
C GLY A 851 -40.50 10.69 14.66
N ALA A 852 -39.81 11.11 13.61
CA ALA A 852 -40.41 11.95 12.55
C ALA A 852 -41.53 11.22 11.80
N PHE A 853 -41.29 9.95 11.46
CA PHE A 853 -42.18 9.15 10.60
C PHE A 853 -43.41 8.66 11.35
N VAL A 854 -43.25 8.31 12.62
CA VAL A 854 -44.41 7.99 13.52
C VAL A 854 -45.28 9.24 13.71
N THR A 855 -44.66 10.40 13.93
CA THR A 855 -45.41 11.68 14.04
C THR A 855 -46.17 11.99 12.75
N ALA A 856 -45.59 11.77 11.59
CA ALA A 856 -46.24 11.99 10.30
C ALA A 856 -47.41 11.01 10.09
N ALA A 857 -47.21 9.73 10.36
CA ALA A 857 -48.26 8.71 10.23
C ALA A 857 -49.43 8.94 11.20
N GLU A 858 -49.16 9.27 12.47
CA GLU A 858 -50.20 9.56 13.47
C GLU A 858 -50.99 10.85 13.14
N SER A 859 -50.37 11.79 12.40
CA SER A 859 -51.01 13.07 12.06
C SER A 859 -51.59 13.10 10.66
N ASP A 860 -51.46 12.04 9.88
CA ASP A 860 -51.79 11.95 8.45
C ASP A 860 -51.21 13.11 7.61
N LEU A 861 -49.93 13.44 7.85
CA LEU A 861 -49.25 14.50 7.18
C LEU A 861 -48.14 13.95 6.25
N PRO A 862 -47.95 14.59 5.07
CA PRO A 862 -46.89 14.18 4.18
C PRO A 862 -45.50 14.46 4.76
N VAL A 863 -44.55 13.55 4.48
CA VAL A 863 -43.16 13.72 4.80
C VAL A 863 -42.44 14.34 3.60
N VAL A 864 -41.80 15.50 3.80
CA VAL A 864 -40.98 16.17 2.77
C VAL A 864 -39.52 15.93 3.05
N PRO A 865 -38.81 15.08 2.26
CA PRO A 865 -37.41 14.83 2.43
C PRO A 865 -36.59 15.96 1.82
N ILE A 866 -35.60 16.46 2.56
CA ILE A 866 -34.66 17.49 2.10
C ILE A 866 -33.24 16.94 2.18
N THR A 867 -32.50 17.02 1.07
CA THR A 867 -31.09 16.67 1.02
C THR A 867 -30.21 17.92 1.10
N LEU A 868 -29.34 17.96 2.10
CA LEU A 868 -28.33 19.00 2.30
C LEU A 868 -26.97 18.49 1.87
N ARG A 869 -26.36 19.14 0.89
CA ARG A 869 -25.04 18.74 0.36
C ARG A 869 -24.07 19.90 0.42
N GLY A 870 -22.82 19.64 0.83
CA GLY A 870 -21.74 20.63 0.87
C GLY A 870 -21.64 21.42 2.17
N THR A 871 -22.59 21.35 3.10
CA THR A 871 -22.56 22.06 4.38
C THR A 871 -21.37 21.63 5.24
N ARG A 872 -21.01 20.32 5.23
CA ARG A 872 -19.82 19.78 5.89
C ARG A 872 -18.52 20.40 5.35
N SER A 873 -18.44 20.70 4.07
CA SER A 873 -17.26 21.33 3.45
C SER A 873 -17.09 22.79 3.87
N VAL A 874 -18.20 23.48 4.11
CA VAL A 874 -18.20 24.89 4.53
C VAL A 874 -17.89 25.03 6.02
N LEU A 875 -18.50 24.22 6.88
CA LEU A 875 -18.26 24.22 8.32
C LEU A 875 -18.33 22.79 8.86
N ARG A 876 -17.22 22.26 9.34
CA ARG A 876 -17.13 20.89 9.90
C ARG A 876 -17.65 20.83 11.33
N SER A 877 -18.01 19.62 11.79
CA SER A 877 -18.66 19.39 13.10
C SER A 877 -17.82 19.84 14.32
N ASP A 878 -16.52 19.81 14.22
CA ASP A 878 -15.57 20.06 15.33
C ASP A 878 -14.55 21.17 15.04
N ASP A 879 -14.73 21.84 13.90
CA ASP A 879 -13.83 22.88 13.43
C ASP A 879 -14.68 24.14 13.12
N TRP A 880 -14.68 25.08 14.03
CA TRP A 880 -15.38 26.37 13.86
C TRP A 880 -14.71 27.27 12.80
N PHE A 881 -13.94 26.69 11.88
CA PHE A 881 -13.24 27.40 10.81
C PHE A 881 -14.04 27.36 9.51
N PRO A 882 -14.79 28.44 9.17
CA PRO A 882 -15.59 28.47 7.93
C PRO A 882 -14.68 28.51 6.70
N ARG A 883 -15.01 27.68 5.72
CA ARG A 883 -14.32 27.59 4.43
C ARG A 883 -15.26 27.99 3.31
N TRP A 884 -14.72 28.56 2.26
CA TRP A 884 -15.53 28.84 1.07
C TRP A 884 -15.95 27.52 0.41
N GLY A 885 -17.26 27.41 0.07
CA GLY A 885 -17.82 26.24 -0.58
C GLY A 885 -19.25 26.46 -1.01
N THR A 886 -19.73 25.63 -1.95
CA THR A 886 -21.11 25.67 -2.47
C THR A 886 -21.99 24.73 -1.65
N VAL A 887 -23.19 25.17 -1.34
CA VAL A 887 -24.22 24.35 -0.67
C VAL A 887 -25.36 24.12 -1.65
N ALA A 888 -25.77 22.84 -1.79
CA ALA A 888 -26.94 22.45 -2.55
C ALA A 888 -28.02 21.91 -1.60
N VAL A 889 -29.25 22.33 -1.86
CA VAL A 889 -30.45 21.86 -1.14
C VAL A 889 -31.43 21.32 -2.17
N ILE A 890 -31.80 20.06 -2.01
CA ILE A 890 -32.76 19.38 -2.91
C ILE A 890 -33.95 18.98 -2.08
N ILE A 891 -35.11 19.55 -2.41
CA ILE A 891 -36.38 19.27 -1.75
C ILE A 891 -37.09 18.20 -2.58
N GLY A 892 -37.25 17.02 -2.02
CA GLY A 892 -37.88 15.90 -2.68
C GLY A 892 -39.40 16.01 -2.70
N GLU A 893 -40.02 15.16 -3.51
CA GLU A 893 -41.49 15.08 -3.56
C GLU A 893 -42.09 14.66 -2.21
N PRO A 894 -43.23 15.24 -1.79
CA PRO A 894 -43.91 14.85 -0.58
C PRO A 894 -44.30 13.35 -0.60
N LEU A 895 -44.06 12.66 0.49
CA LEU A 895 -44.34 11.25 0.65
C LEU A 895 -45.56 11.10 1.56
N GLU A 896 -46.66 10.60 1.02
CA GLU A 896 -47.86 10.29 1.77
C GLU A 896 -47.61 9.05 2.67
N CYS A 897 -48.21 9.08 3.89
CA CYS A 897 -48.21 8.00 4.83
C CYS A 897 -49.41 7.11 4.50
N GLY A 898 -49.25 5.92 3.95
CA GLY A 898 -50.29 4.99 3.56
C GLY A 898 -51.11 4.39 4.73
N GLY A 899 -51.02 4.97 5.94
CA GLY A 899 -51.72 4.57 7.15
C GLY A 899 -51.15 5.18 8.41
N ALA A 900 -51.76 4.97 9.54
CA ALA A 900 -51.34 5.50 10.85
C ALA A 900 -50.58 4.46 11.71
N ASP A 901 -50.22 3.33 11.13
CA ASP A 901 -49.58 2.23 11.85
C ASP A 901 -48.03 2.31 11.75
N TRP A 902 -47.37 1.44 12.50
CA TRP A 902 -45.91 1.35 12.53
C TRP A 902 -45.29 0.95 11.16
N ASN A 903 -46.01 0.10 10.40
CA ASN A 903 -45.52 -0.37 9.11
C ASN A 903 -45.55 0.76 8.08
N ALA A 904 -46.61 1.58 8.07
CA ALA A 904 -46.70 2.77 7.23
C ALA A 904 -45.56 3.77 7.56
N ALA A 905 -45.30 4.02 8.84
CA ALA A 905 -44.19 4.85 9.29
C ALA A 905 -42.80 4.31 8.85
N LEU A 906 -42.63 2.98 8.89
CA LEU A 906 -41.41 2.31 8.46
C LEU A 906 -41.20 2.43 6.94
N GLU A 907 -42.25 2.27 6.15
CA GLU A 907 -42.23 2.39 4.70
C GLU A 907 -41.86 3.82 4.27
N VAL A 908 -42.51 4.82 4.85
CA VAL A 908 -42.24 6.24 4.55
C VAL A 908 -40.79 6.61 4.95
N ARG A 909 -40.30 6.10 6.09
CA ARG A 909 -38.88 6.26 6.48
C ARG A 909 -37.95 5.74 5.41
N ASN A 910 -38.18 4.53 4.91
CA ASN A 910 -37.31 3.91 3.91
C ASN A 910 -37.33 4.67 2.59
N ARG A 911 -38.51 5.13 2.16
CA ARG A 911 -38.69 5.96 0.94
C ARG A 911 -37.99 7.31 1.08
N ALA A 912 -38.18 8.00 2.21
CA ALA A 912 -37.51 9.27 2.48
C ALA A 912 -35.97 9.12 2.51
N ARG A 913 -35.47 8.05 3.16
CA ARG A 913 -34.05 7.75 3.19
C ARG A 913 -33.48 7.49 1.80
N GLN A 914 -34.18 6.72 0.96
CA GLN A 914 -33.76 6.45 -0.41
C GLN A 914 -33.72 7.73 -1.27
N GLN A 915 -34.69 8.62 -1.12
CA GLN A 915 -34.68 9.91 -1.83
C GLN A 915 -33.48 10.77 -1.41
N ILE A 916 -33.17 10.83 -0.12
CA ILE A 916 -32.01 11.59 0.37
C ILE A 916 -30.72 10.98 -0.13
N LEU A 917 -30.52 9.66 -0.08
CA LEU A 917 -29.33 8.96 -0.57
C LEU A 917 -29.06 9.20 -2.05
N ARG A 918 -30.10 9.21 -2.89
CA ARG A 918 -29.97 9.46 -4.34
C ARG A 918 -29.27 10.78 -4.67
N HIS A 919 -29.45 11.78 -3.83
CA HIS A 919 -28.96 13.15 -4.07
C HIS A 919 -27.77 13.51 -3.18
N LEU A 920 -27.51 12.76 -2.11
CA LEU A 920 -26.47 13.10 -1.13
C LEU A 920 -25.06 12.92 -1.68
N GLY A 921 -24.81 11.83 -2.40
CA GLY A 921 -23.47 11.49 -2.91
C GLY A 921 -22.47 11.06 -1.82
N GLU A 922 -22.96 10.71 -0.65
CA GLU A 922 -22.19 10.13 0.47
C GLU A 922 -22.63 8.67 0.70
N PRO A 923 -21.77 7.81 1.32
CA PRO A 923 -22.09 6.39 1.53
C PRO A 923 -23.29 6.18 2.47
N ASP A 924 -23.96 5.03 2.31
CA ASP A 924 -25.03 4.58 3.20
C ASP A 924 -24.43 3.88 4.43
N LEU A 925 -24.62 4.45 5.60
CA LEU A 925 -24.17 3.90 6.89
C LEU A 925 -25.30 3.22 7.69
N ALA A 926 -26.35 2.74 7.02
CA ALA A 926 -27.52 2.12 7.70
C ALA A 926 -27.15 0.87 8.50
N GLY A 927 -26.09 0.14 8.14
CA GLY A 927 -25.56 -1.02 8.86
C GLY A 927 -24.69 -0.68 10.06
N GLU A 928 -24.23 0.57 10.19
CA GLU A 928 -23.40 0.99 11.31
C GLU A 928 -24.27 1.47 12.49
N ARG A 929 -23.94 1.01 13.71
CA ARG A 929 -24.55 1.57 14.93
C ARG A 929 -24.09 3.02 15.06
N ALA A 930 -25.05 3.94 15.23
CA ALA A 930 -24.74 5.34 15.55
C ALA A 930 -23.78 5.37 16.77
N PRO A 931 -22.70 6.15 16.73
CA PRO A 931 -21.85 6.31 17.90
C PRO A 931 -22.70 6.88 19.06
N SER A 932 -22.64 6.18 20.19
CA SER A 932 -23.35 6.51 21.43
C SER A 932 -22.87 7.83 22.03
#